data_8e7ee4e395fb417ad5a410825ff5d83c
#
_entry.id   8e7ee4e395fb417ad5a410825ff5d83c
#
_cell.length_a   1.000
_cell.length_b   1.000
_cell.length_c   1.000
_cell.angle_alpha   90.00
_cell.angle_beta   90.00
_cell.angle_gamma   90.00
#
_symmetry.space_group_name_H-M   'P 1'
#
loop_
_entity.id
_entity.type
_entity.pdbx_description
1 polymer ?
#
loop_
_entity_poly.entity_id
_entity_poly.type
_entity_poly.pdbx_seq_one_letter_code
_entity_poly.pdbx_strand_id
1 'polypeptide(L)'
;MDKKKLTGIFVFFISSFFMFSQSFSVDSVNRRTAVRCLKLAESYLSSGDFGNALAQSELGLNYDDSVADLWYVKAAAKSGLGESKADVLPLVMKSITEGEWVDYNRDGARVLYADLLCDTGNYDQAIAILDSKPFVYSADAEFIRVKSYYCMRTEESIIKARDKVNSARKIYPSDVRFPHIFFKYEYDLHRLNNAENIEIENSNEVLVKKIIESFIAKMPEYDNPDAELEIYAAYFAEGERRKRMIQAFAAHGMKHPLYAIVALQCNLISQLEASDYFCSFADNAVSSTMLEDFISLLTDDIAVKAMREHLNVYSGVLSIDTDYDCNGNLFVKYSRGRPEHFFWDANNDGINEWDVKCDFGVPEELNLTQGNIQLTYGKYPSIVKAVYKSERLSEGLAVFNLMDEVLDWTPVNIVPFEAAKKSLDIDFFVPLVKTDIETLNENMILYNCSSYEIASSEREGAKIVFKVLNGFPQSAVYYSYDKIYAHAFFEDGFPSVRSVDNDDDGIFEILETFGYDPENSMNRNIVEQEQVMTNLFGLPVAGSGIYLKMIQIDYNGDTVPDFTEEYLANEGKISSWDYDGDRVWNVRYKKYPRENPEEPLIEDSQFFMGLEKSIVTVTSWNKIPVKVQIDDNFLPVTQGENKCFYWIGQAGVKDDETYILENFDLNIEQGCSVLLENSRHRIQVVRIEHNIFGYILPTSNELDVLEVLEGNVEE
;
A
#
# COMPACT_ATOMS: atom_id res chain seq x y z
N MET A 1 68.36 -6.88 5.02
CA MET A 1 66.99 -6.32 4.89
C MET A 1 67.07 -5.05 4.06
N ASP A 2 66.54 -5.07 2.91
CA ASP A 2 66.71 -4.03 1.89
C ASP A 2 66.02 -2.72 2.28
N LYS A 3 66.74 -1.62 2.25
CA LYS A 3 66.25 -0.28 2.58
C LYS A 3 65.02 0.13 1.75
N LYS A 4 64.80 -0.48 0.60
CA LYS A 4 63.62 -0.25 -0.25
C LYS A 4 62.32 -0.89 0.30
N LYS A 5 62.41 -1.95 1.10
CA LYS A 5 61.20 -2.55 1.74
C LYS A 5 60.75 -1.77 2.96
N LEU A 6 61.68 -1.07 3.64
CA LEU A 6 61.32 -0.26 4.81
C LEU A 6 60.60 1.03 4.42
N THR A 7 60.96 1.62 3.26
CA THR A 7 60.30 2.84 2.73
C THR A 7 58.88 2.56 2.25
N GLY A 8 58.62 1.36 1.69
CA GLY A 8 57.29 0.96 1.24
C GLY A 8 56.32 0.73 2.41
N ILE A 9 56.82 0.16 3.52
CA ILE A 9 55.99 -0.08 4.72
C ILE A 9 55.66 1.25 5.43
N PHE A 10 56.61 2.20 5.42
CA PHE A 10 56.40 3.51 6.06
C PHE A 10 55.44 4.40 5.27
N VAL A 11 55.45 4.33 3.94
CA VAL A 11 54.49 5.04 3.08
C VAL A 11 53.07 4.42 3.18
N PHE A 12 52.99 3.10 3.34
CA PHE A 12 51.68 2.43 3.53
C PHE A 12 51.07 2.74 4.90
N PHE A 13 51.91 2.84 5.96
CA PHE A 13 51.42 3.25 7.29
C PHE A 13 51.03 4.72 7.36
N ILE A 14 51.72 5.61 6.65
CA ILE A 14 51.36 7.04 6.60
C ILE A 14 50.10 7.26 5.75
N SER A 15 49.91 6.53 4.63
CA SER A 15 48.71 6.64 3.83
C SER A 15 47.46 6.03 4.52
N SER A 16 47.60 4.94 5.26
CA SER A 16 46.51 4.40 6.07
C SER A 16 46.17 5.29 7.28
N PHE A 17 47.16 5.96 7.86
CA PHE A 17 46.92 6.93 8.94
C PHE A 17 46.25 8.21 8.44
N PHE A 18 46.53 8.65 7.22
CA PHE A 18 45.85 9.80 6.59
C PHE A 18 44.42 9.45 6.14
N MET A 19 44.15 8.23 5.68
CA MET A 19 42.77 7.82 5.38
C MET A 19 41.92 7.67 6.66
N PHE A 20 42.50 7.15 7.74
CA PHE A 20 41.80 7.12 9.04
C PHE A 20 41.63 8.51 9.66
N SER A 21 42.55 9.44 9.47
CA SER A 21 42.38 10.81 9.99
C SER A 21 41.40 11.66 9.17
N GLN A 22 41.19 11.36 7.88
CA GLN A 22 40.19 12.05 7.08
C GLN A 22 38.77 11.57 7.39
N SER A 23 38.55 10.28 7.62
CA SER A 23 37.23 9.78 8.06
C SER A 23 36.87 10.32 9.46
N PHE A 24 37.82 10.31 10.41
CA PHE A 24 37.60 10.90 11.74
C PHE A 24 37.31 12.41 11.71
N SER A 25 37.82 13.16 10.75
CA SER A 25 37.56 14.60 10.65
C SER A 25 36.18 14.91 10.04
N VAL A 26 35.73 14.11 9.07
CA VAL A 26 34.40 14.26 8.43
C VAL A 26 33.33 13.88 9.43
N ASP A 27 33.41 12.75 10.09
CA ASP A 27 32.42 12.32 11.09
C ASP A 27 32.33 13.34 12.25
N SER A 28 33.46 13.93 12.69
CA SER A 28 33.43 14.95 13.74
C SER A 28 32.76 16.27 13.29
N VAL A 29 32.84 16.63 12.02
CA VAL A 29 32.18 17.82 11.45
C VAL A 29 30.71 17.56 11.32
N ASN A 30 30.32 16.41 10.79
CA ASN A 30 28.91 15.99 10.65
C ASN A 30 28.21 15.98 12.00
N ARG A 31 28.81 15.35 13.02
CA ARG A 31 28.27 15.33 14.37
C ARG A 31 28.12 16.75 14.98
N ARG A 32 29.09 17.63 14.78
CA ARG A 32 28.95 19.04 15.22
C ARG A 32 27.81 19.77 14.53
N THR A 33 27.61 19.49 13.24
CA THR A 33 26.49 20.07 12.48
C THR A 33 25.16 19.51 12.97
N ALA A 34 25.06 18.19 13.17
CA ALA A 34 23.88 17.55 13.75
C ALA A 34 23.51 18.13 15.13
N VAL A 35 24.48 18.33 16.02
CA VAL A 35 24.27 18.95 17.33
C VAL A 35 23.85 20.43 17.22
N ARG A 36 24.30 21.18 16.21
CA ARG A 36 23.77 22.53 15.95
C ARG A 36 22.32 22.52 15.49
N CYS A 37 21.97 21.59 14.58
CA CYS A 37 20.60 21.38 14.17
C CYS A 37 19.72 20.98 15.37
N LEU A 38 20.22 20.12 16.26
CA LEU A 38 19.51 19.74 17.48
C LEU A 38 19.14 20.97 18.32
N LYS A 39 20.11 21.85 18.61
CA LYS A 39 19.85 23.07 19.42
C LYS A 39 18.82 24.00 18.79
N LEU A 40 18.79 24.11 17.46
CA LEU A 40 17.77 24.86 16.77
C LEU A 40 16.41 24.17 16.87
N ALA A 41 16.37 22.86 16.64
CA ALA A 41 15.16 22.04 16.75
C ALA A 41 14.56 22.12 18.16
N GLU A 42 15.38 22.06 19.22
CA GLU A 42 14.97 22.22 20.61
C GLU A 42 14.33 23.61 20.88
N SER A 43 14.95 24.65 20.33
CA SER A 43 14.41 26.02 20.47
C SER A 43 13.04 26.14 19.79
N TYR A 44 12.87 25.57 18.62
CA TYR A 44 11.57 25.55 17.93
C TYR A 44 10.54 24.68 18.66
N LEU A 45 10.93 23.48 19.12
CA LEU A 45 10.06 22.60 19.89
C LEU A 45 9.55 23.29 21.16
N SER A 46 10.42 23.98 21.90
CA SER A 46 10.05 24.71 23.12
C SER A 46 9.16 25.93 22.88
N SER A 47 9.21 26.53 21.69
CA SER A 47 8.34 27.62 21.28
C SER A 47 7.02 27.15 20.65
N GLY A 48 6.81 25.84 20.48
CA GLY A 48 5.64 25.27 19.82
C GLY A 48 5.68 25.34 18.29
N ASP A 49 6.81 25.73 17.71
CA ASP A 49 7.00 25.74 16.24
C ASP A 49 7.44 24.33 15.77
N PHE A 50 6.48 23.42 15.79
CA PHE A 50 6.71 21.99 15.48
C PHE A 50 7.19 21.75 14.05
N GLY A 51 6.73 22.57 13.09
CA GLY A 51 7.15 22.44 11.68
C GLY A 51 8.64 22.71 11.49
N ASN A 52 9.16 23.78 12.08
CA ASN A 52 10.59 24.08 12.03
C ASN A 52 11.42 23.14 12.90
N ALA A 53 10.88 22.68 14.05
CA ALA A 53 11.53 21.64 14.86
C ALA A 53 11.71 20.35 14.06
N LEU A 54 10.70 19.90 13.33
CA LEU A 54 10.75 18.73 12.45
C LEU A 54 11.83 18.91 11.36
N ALA A 55 11.77 20.00 10.61
CA ALA A 55 12.73 20.28 9.54
C ALA A 55 14.19 20.29 10.02
N GLN A 56 14.47 20.91 11.19
CA GLN A 56 15.82 20.94 11.78
C GLN A 56 16.26 19.59 12.31
N SER A 57 15.37 18.79 12.88
CA SER A 57 15.70 17.45 13.34
C SER A 57 16.04 16.52 12.15
N GLU A 58 15.28 16.60 11.06
CA GLU A 58 15.57 15.84 9.83
C GLU A 58 16.88 16.25 9.17
N LEU A 59 17.14 17.56 9.10
CA LEU A 59 18.41 18.06 8.62
C LEU A 59 19.59 17.54 9.48
N GLY A 60 19.44 17.54 10.80
CA GLY A 60 20.42 17.00 11.72
C GLY A 60 20.68 15.50 11.52
N LEU A 61 19.62 14.71 11.35
CA LEU A 61 19.70 13.27 11.10
C LEU A 61 20.36 12.94 9.76
N ASN A 62 20.24 13.79 8.75
CA ASN A 62 20.97 13.62 7.49
C ASN A 62 22.50 13.79 7.64
N TYR A 63 22.97 14.52 8.66
CA TYR A 63 24.39 14.65 8.97
C TYR A 63 24.90 13.54 9.90
N ASP A 64 24.13 13.19 10.93
CA ASP A 64 24.50 12.16 11.90
C ASP A 64 23.25 11.56 12.55
N ASP A 65 22.84 10.39 12.11
CA ASP A 65 21.69 9.64 12.60
C ASP A 65 21.91 8.91 13.93
N SER A 66 23.16 8.90 14.40
CA SER A 66 23.53 8.34 15.71
C SER A 66 23.17 9.25 16.91
N VAL A 67 22.70 10.48 16.65
CA VAL A 67 22.27 11.41 17.71
C VAL A 67 20.82 11.09 18.12
N ALA A 68 20.66 10.39 19.24
CA ALA A 68 19.36 9.92 19.75
C ALA A 68 18.36 11.07 19.99
N ASP A 69 18.86 12.20 20.48
CA ASP A 69 18.05 13.41 20.73
C ASP A 69 17.30 13.91 19.49
N LEU A 70 17.90 13.79 18.30
CA LEU A 70 17.28 14.22 17.06
C LEU A 70 16.07 13.35 16.70
N TRP A 71 16.15 12.04 16.93
CA TRP A 71 15.01 11.14 16.77
C TRP A 71 13.89 11.47 17.76
N TYR A 72 14.25 11.77 19.00
CA TYR A 72 13.29 12.18 20.02
C TYR A 72 12.62 13.50 19.67
N VAL A 73 13.38 14.54 19.26
CA VAL A 73 12.82 15.83 18.85
C VAL A 73 11.96 15.70 17.60
N LYS A 74 12.38 14.87 16.63
CA LYS A 74 11.56 14.56 15.45
C LYS A 74 10.23 13.94 15.84
N ALA A 75 10.25 12.96 16.74
CA ALA A 75 9.03 12.31 17.23
C ALA A 75 8.12 13.28 17.99
N ALA A 76 8.69 14.10 18.89
CA ALA A 76 7.93 15.08 19.64
C ALA A 76 7.33 16.18 18.74
N ALA A 77 8.06 16.61 17.70
CA ALA A 77 7.56 17.57 16.72
C ALA A 77 6.40 17.00 15.88
N LYS A 78 6.52 15.74 15.40
CA LYS A 78 5.44 15.06 14.68
C LYS A 78 4.20 14.88 15.56
N SER A 79 4.38 14.47 16.82
CA SER A 79 3.28 14.40 17.78
C SER A 79 2.61 15.77 17.99
N GLY A 80 3.38 16.85 18.10
CA GLY A 80 2.87 18.21 18.20
C GLY A 80 2.14 18.73 16.95
N LEU A 81 2.46 18.19 15.77
CA LEU A 81 1.75 18.44 14.51
C LEU A 81 0.45 17.64 14.39
N GLY A 82 0.18 16.71 15.30
CA GLY A 82 -0.99 15.85 15.26
C GLY A 82 -0.86 14.68 14.26
N GLU A 83 0.38 14.29 13.90
CA GLU A 83 0.58 13.09 13.10
C GLU A 83 0.17 11.83 13.87
N SER A 84 -0.13 10.74 13.14
CA SER A 84 -0.59 9.49 13.75
C SER A 84 0.42 8.95 14.76
N LYS A 85 -0.07 8.36 15.84
CA LYS A 85 0.81 7.72 16.84
C LYS A 85 1.56 6.53 16.24
N ALA A 86 0.96 5.86 15.25
CA ALA A 86 1.61 4.79 14.49
C ALA A 86 2.90 5.26 13.80
N ASP A 87 2.91 6.50 13.25
CA ASP A 87 4.10 7.09 12.62
C ASP A 87 5.13 7.60 13.63
N VAL A 88 4.67 8.01 14.83
CA VAL A 88 5.54 8.58 15.87
C VAL A 88 6.23 7.48 16.69
N LEU A 89 5.53 6.40 17.04
CA LEU A 89 6.04 5.31 17.87
C LEU A 89 7.39 4.73 17.41
N PRO A 90 7.61 4.39 16.12
CA PRO A 90 8.90 3.88 15.64
C PRO A 90 10.06 4.87 15.85
N LEU A 91 9.81 6.17 15.73
CA LEU A 91 10.82 7.20 15.90
C LEU A 91 11.27 7.31 17.36
N VAL A 92 10.31 7.30 18.29
CA VAL A 92 10.62 7.30 19.73
C VAL A 92 11.37 6.02 20.11
N MET A 93 10.94 4.87 19.62
CA MET A 93 11.62 3.59 19.88
C MET A 93 13.07 3.63 19.38
N LYS A 94 13.29 4.19 18.18
CA LYS A 94 14.62 4.35 17.62
C LYS A 94 15.50 5.24 18.51
N SER A 95 14.98 6.34 19.05
CA SER A 95 15.71 7.20 19.99
C SER A 95 16.12 6.46 21.27
N ILE A 96 15.31 5.50 21.73
CA ILE A 96 15.59 4.74 22.96
C ILE A 96 16.63 3.63 22.73
N THR A 97 16.59 2.98 21.56
CA THR A 97 17.38 1.77 21.27
C THR A 97 18.69 2.05 20.54
N GLU A 98 18.74 3.12 19.75
CA GLU A 98 19.86 3.44 18.87
C GLU A 98 20.45 4.80 19.22
N GLY A 99 21.75 4.97 19.02
CA GLY A 99 22.45 6.23 19.11
C GLY A 99 22.87 6.65 20.52
N GLU A 100 23.44 7.85 20.59
CA GLU A 100 23.97 8.46 21.80
C GLU A 100 23.20 9.74 22.14
N TRP A 101 22.88 9.91 23.41
CA TRP A 101 22.23 11.11 23.95
C TRP A 101 23.24 12.22 24.19
N VAL A 102 22.92 13.43 23.78
CA VAL A 102 23.81 14.61 23.88
C VAL A 102 23.28 15.62 24.90
N ASP A 103 22.04 16.07 24.76
CA ASP A 103 21.43 17.12 25.59
C ASP A 103 20.22 16.62 26.41
N TYR A 104 19.35 15.77 25.83
CA TYR A 104 18.26 15.14 26.55
C TYR A 104 18.71 13.86 27.25
N ASN A 105 17.88 13.34 28.11
CA ASN A 105 18.09 12.04 28.68
C ASN A 105 17.10 11.02 28.12
N ARG A 106 17.52 9.76 28.12
CA ARG A 106 16.71 8.64 27.67
C ARG A 106 15.36 8.51 28.37
N ASP A 107 15.23 9.01 29.60
CA ASP A 107 14.01 8.89 30.39
C ASP A 107 12.87 9.72 29.83
N GLY A 108 13.15 10.90 29.24
CA GLY A 108 12.14 11.72 28.54
C GLY A 108 11.55 10.97 27.33
N ALA A 109 12.40 10.31 26.55
CA ALA A 109 11.93 9.49 25.42
C ALA A 109 11.12 8.26 25.89
N ARG A 110 11.53 7.63 27.01
CA ARG A 110 10.78 6.52 27.61
C ARG A 110 9.42 6.95 28.11
N VAL A 111 9.29 8.16 28.64
CA VAL A 111 8.00 8.72 29.06
C VAL A 111 7.11 8.96 27.84
N LEU A 112 7.63 9.61 26.78
CA LEU A 112 6.87 9.83 25.56
C LEU A 112 6.45 8.49 24.91
N TYR A 113 7.35 7.53 24.86
CA TYR A 113 7.06 6.20 24.31
C TYR A 113 5.97 5.48 25.12
N ALA A 114 6.05 5.54 26.45
CA ALA A 114 5.05 4.95 27.33
C ALA A 114 3.69 5.64 27.21
N ASP A 115 3.67 6.96 27.02
CA ASP A 115 2.43 7.70 26.81
C ASP A 115 1.73 7.26 25.50
N LEU A 116 2.48 7.21 24.41
CA LEU A 116 1.98 6.72 23.13
C LEU A 116 1.50 5.25 23.19
N LEU A 117 2.26 4.39 23.89
CA LEU A 117 1.83 3.00 24.10
C LEU A 117 0.55 2.90 24.94
N CYS A 118 0.43 3.74 25.97
CA CYS A 118 -0.79 3.81 26.80
C CYS A 118 -1.98 4.27 25.96
N ASP A 119 -1.79 5.29 25.14
CA ASP A 119 -2.83 5.80 24.25
C ASP A 119 -3.25 4.82 23.15
N THR A 120 -2.38 3.89 22.77
CA THR A 120 -2.64 2.85 21.76
C THR A 120 -2.98 1.47 22.37
N GLY A 121 -3.48 1.44 23.61
CA GLY A 121 -3.95 0.22 24.25
C GLY A 121 -2.85 -0.75 24.73
N ASN A 122 -1.57 -0.39 24.56
CA ASN A 122 -0.44 -1.26 24.94
C ASN A 122 0.02 -1.04 26.40
N TYR A 123 -0.90 -1.15 27.33
CA TYR A 123 -0.73 -0.76 28.75
C TYR A 123 0.39 -1.50 29.48
N ASP A 124 0.50 -2.81 29.28
CA ASP A 124 1.56 -3.62 29.91
C ASP A 124 2.95 -3.18 29.43
N GLN A 125 3.08 -2.87 28.14
CA GLN A 125 4.35 -2.40 27.57
C GLN A 125 4.68 -0.98 28.05
N ALA A 126 3.68 -0.10 28.17
CA ALA A 126 3.83 1.24 28.73
C ALA A 126 4.39 1.19 30.16
N ILE A 127 3.85 0.33 31.00
CA ILE A 127 4.37 0.12 32.36
C ILE A 127 5.77 -0.48 32.34
N ALA A 128 5.99 -1.52 31.54
CA ALA A 128 7.29 -2.20 31.48
C ALA A 128 8.42 -1.30 31.05
N ILE A 129 8.22 -0.38 30.08
CA ILE A 129 9.26 0.55 29.66
C ILE A 129 9.62 1.57 30.77
N LEU A 130 8.63 2.02 31.54
CA LEU A 130 8.85 2.92 32.68
C LEU A 130 9.51 2.22 33.88
N ASP A 131 9.22 0.95 34.10
CA ASP A 131 9.74 0.15 35.19
C ASP A 131 11.07 -0.55 34.87
N SER A 132 11.52 -0.52 33.60
CA SER A 132 12.84 -1.01 33.23
C SER A 132 13.95 -0.19 33.91
N LYS A 133 15.09 -0.84 34.20
CA LYS A 133 16.22 -0.16 34.88
C LYS A 133 17.01 0.77 33.94
N PRO A 134 17.36 2.00 34.36
CA PRO A 134 16.94 2.63 35.62
C PRO A 134 15.44 2.95 35.60
N PHE A 135 14.79 2.88 36.78
CA PHE A 135 13.39 3.16 36.93
C PHE A 135 13.08 4.66 36.72
N VAL A 136 12.04 5.01 35.96
CA VAL A 136 11.69 6.39 35.70
C VAL A 136 10.74 6.96 36.76
N TYR A 137 11.22 7.99 37.45
CA TYR A 137 10.46 8.70 38.48
C TYR A 137 10.16 10.14 38.00
N SER A 138 8.92 10.39 37.61
CA SER A 138 8.41 11.73 37.28
C SER A 138 6.91 11.75 37.48
N ALA A 139 6.31 12.95 37.54
CA ALA A 139 4.86 13.09 37.58
C ALA A 139 4.20 12.48 36.33
N ASP A 140 4.81 12.68 35.17
CA ASP A 140 4.34 12.14 33.88
C ASP A 140 4.37 10.61 33.87
N ALA A 141 5.48 10.00 34.31
CA ALA A 141 5.59 8.55 34.40
C ALA A 141 4.56 7.94 35.38
N GLU A 142 4.32 8.59 36.54
CA GLU A 142 3.30 8.11 37.48
C GLU A 142 1.88 8.30 36.92
N PHE A 143 1.64 9.39 36.20
CA PHE A 143 0.37 9.62 35.51
C PHE A 143 0.07 8.52 34.47
N ILE A 144 1.06 8.21 33.60
CA ILE A 144 0.93 7.15 32.61
C ILE A 144 0.70 5.78 33.26
N ARG A 145 1.40 5.47 34.38
CA ARG A 145 1.15 4.24 35.14
C ARG A 145 -0.27 4.17 35.69
N VAL A 146 -0.77 5.27 36.25
CA VAL A 146 -2.16 5.34 36.74
C VAL A 146 -3.14 5.08 35.64
N LYS A 147 -2.96 5.80 34.50
CA LYS A 147 -3.83 5.64 33.32
C LYS A 147 -3.81 4.22 32.79
N SER A 148 -2.61 3.64 32.59
CA SER A 148 -2.46 2.27 32.12
C SER A 148 -3.14 1.25 33.04
N TYR A 149 -2.98 1.38 34.36
CA TYR A 149 -3.65 0.48 35.30
C TYR A 149 -5.17 0.61 35.26
N TYR A 150 -5.75 1.79 35.12
CA TYR A 150 -7.19 1.94 34.98
C TYR A 150 -7.69 1.34 33.66
N CYS A 151 -7.00 1.57 32.55
CA CYS A 151 -7.39 1.07 31.22
C CYS A 151 -7.32 -0.45 31.09
N MET A 152 -6.50 -1.15 31.88
CA MET A 152 -6.45 -2.62 31.92
C MET A 152 -7.74 -3.29 32.42
N ARG A 153 -8.58 -2.57 33.15
CA ARG A 153 -9.92 -3.01 33.61
C ARG A 153 -9.96 -4.31 34.42
N THR A 154 -8.83 -4.80 34.91
CA THR A 154 -8.83 -5.94 35.84
C THR A 154 -8.97 -5.44 37.29
N GLU A 155 -9.56 -6.25 38.19
CA GLU A 155 -9.69 -5.89 39.60
C GLU A 155 -8.33 -5.54 40.22
N GLU A 156 -7.30 -6.34 39.95
CA GLU A 156 -5.93 -6.11 40.42
C GLU A 156 -5.36 -4.79 39.92
N SER A 157 -5.56 -4.46 38.62
CA SER A 157 -5.05 -3.23 38.03
C SER A 157 -5.75 -2.00 38.59
N ILE A 158 -7.07 -2.05 38.79
CA ILE A 158 -7.84 -0.96 39.40
C ILE A 158 -7.35 -0.67 40.82
N ILE A 159 -7.10 -1.73 41.64
CA ILE A 159 -6.51 -1.56 42.98
C ILE A 159 -5.16 -0.87 42.89
N LYS A 160 -4.28 -1.29 41.98
CA LYS A 160 -2.97 -0.65 41.77
C LYS A 160 -3.11 0.81 41.33
N ALA A 161 -4.05 1.13 40.44
CA ALA A 161 -4.34 2.50 40.01
C ALA A 161 -4.71 3.38 41.21
N ARG A 162 -5.66 2.95 42.05
CA ARG A 162 -6.10 3.65 43.24
C ARG A 162 -4.98 3.87 44.27
N ASP A 163 -4.13 2.88 44.49
CA ASP A 163 -2.95 2.98 45.38
C ASP A 163 -1.92 3.99 44.80
N LYS A 164 -1.69 3.96 43.50
CA LYS A 164 -0.83 4.92 42.80
C LYS A 164 -1.37 6.34 42.92
N VAL A 165 -2.65 6.57 42.65
CA VAL A 165 -3.32 7.87 42.86
C VAL A 165 -3.19 8.36 44.28
N ASN A 166 -3.42 7.47 45.27
CA ASN A 166 -3.29 7.80 46.70
C ASN A 166 -1.85 8.22 47.06
N SER A 167 -0.85 7.68 46.39
CA SER A 167 0.54 8.08 46.54
C SER A 167 0.87 9.38 45.80
N ALA A 168 0.43 9.49 44.53
CA ALA A 168 0.65 10.64 43.69
C ALA A 168 0.08 11.95 44.26
N ARG A 169 -1.14 11.93 44.81
CA ARG A 169 -1.75 13.11 45.45
C ARG A 169 -0.96 13.68 46.64
N LYS A 170 -0.06 12.89 47.23
CA LYS A 170 0.83 13.35 48.31
C LYS A 170 2.15 13.90 47.78
N ILE A 171 2.66 13.32 46.70
CA ILE A 171 3.95 13.66 46.10
C ILE A 171 3.79 14.85 45.13
N TYR A 172 2.71 14.86 44.36
CA TYR A 172 2.40 15.85 43.33
C TYR A 172 1.06 16.56 43.62
N PRO A 173 0.91 17.27 44.75
CA PRO A 173 -0.38 17.74 45.25
C PRO A 173 -1.04 18.84 44.38
N SER A 174 -0.28 19.51 43.52
CA SER A 174 -0.79 20.55 42.63
C SER A 174 -1.06 20.04 41.19
N ASP A 175 -0.75 18.79 40.89
CA ASP A 175 -0.96 18.25 39.55
C ASP A 175 -2.40 17.84 39.36
N VAL A 176 -3.15 18.60 38.56
CA VAL A 176 -4.59 18.44 38.32
C VAL A 176 -4.92 17.19 37.51
N ARG A 177 -3.92 16.57 36.83
CA ARG A 177 -4.15 15.36 36.03
C ARG A 177 -4.56 14.16 36.90
N PHE A 178 -4.03 14.05 38.11
CA PHE A 178 -4.36 12.93 39.00
C PHE A 178 -5.81 12.96 39.53
N PRO A 179 -6.36 14.09 40.01
CA PRO A 179 -7.79 14.12 40.33
C PRO A 179 -8.65 13.95 39.07
N HIS A 180 -8.27 14.53 37.94
CA HIS A 180 -9.02 14.41 36.70
C HIS A 180 -9.16 12.93 36.26
N ILE A 181 -8.03 12.23 36.08
CA ILE A 181 -8.04 10.82 35.69
C ILE A 181 -8.77 9.95 36.71
N PHE A 182 -8.58 10.18 38.01
CA PHE A 182 -9.26 9.46 39.06
C PHE A 182 -10.78 9.61 38.96
N PHE A 183 -11.30 10.82 38.89
CA PHE A 183 -12.73 11.05 38.82
C PHE A 183 -13.36 10.50 37.54
N LYS A 184 -12.69 10.67 36.42
CA LYS A 184 -13.14 10.15 35.11
C LYS A 184 -13.35 8.64 35.15
N TYR A 185 -12.35 7.88 35.57
CA TYR A 185 -12.42 6.41 35.61
C TYR A 185 -13.31 5.87 36.74
N GLU A 186 -13.32 6.53 37.90
CA GLU A 186 -14.24 6.12 38.96
C GLU A 186 -15.72 6.39 38.61
N TYR A 187 -16.00 7.46 37.83
CA TYR A 187 -17.34 7.70 37.31
C TYR A 187 -17.80 6.57 36.41
N ASP A 188 -16.97 6.16 35.47
CA ASP A 188 -17.30 5.06 34.58
C ASP A 188 -17.46 3.71 35.31
N LEU A 189 -16.56 3.39 36.23
CA LEU A 189 -16.66 2.21 37.07
C LEU A 189 -17.94 2.20 37.92
N HIS A 190 -18.32 3.38 38.50
CA HIS A 190 -19.55 3.51 39.27
C HIS A 190 -20.79 3.31 38.39
N ARG A 191 -20.77 3.79 37.17
CA ARG A 191 -21.84 3.62 36.18
C ARG A 191 -22.02 2.13 35.81
N LEU A 192 -20.93 1.45 35.47
CA LEU A 192 -20.95 0.03 35.11
C LEU A 192 -21.45 -0.87 36.26
N ASN A 193 -21.00 -0.61 37.48
CA ASN A 193 -21.45 -1.37 38.64
C ASN A 193 -22.96 -1.21 38.87
N ASN A 194 -23.51 -0.02 38.67
CA ASN A 194 -24.94 0.23 38.79
C ASN A 194 -25.77 -0.44 37.68
N ALA A 195 -25.23 -0.52 36.47
CA ALA A 195 -25.91 -1.13 35.32
C ALA A 195 -25.96 -2.66 35.37
N GLU A 196 -24.89 -3.31 35.84
CA GLU A 196 -24.76 -4.76 35.81
C GLU A 196 -25.07 -5.46 37.15
N ASN A 197 -25.39 -4.72 38.24
CA ASN A 197 -25.51 -5.23 39.59
C ASN A 197 -24.29 -6.06 40.06
N ILE A 198 -23.12 -5.76 39.51
CA ILE A 198 -21.88 -6.40 39.90
C ILE A 198 -21.38 -5.72 41.18
N GLU A 199 -21.49 -6.40 42.32
CA GLU A 199 -20.79 -6.00 43.55
C GLU A 199 -19.28 -6.28 43.33
N ILE A 200 -18.52 -5.32 42.82
CA ILE A 200 -17.05 -5.34 42.95
C ILE A 200 -16.77 -5.24 44.44
N GLU A 201 -16.24 -6.33 45.01
CA GLU A 201 -16.05 -6.51 46.45
C GLU A 201 -15.43 -5.27 47.09
N ASN A 202 -16.09 -4.74 48.10
CA ASN A 202 -15.90 -3.43 48.73
C ASN A 202 -14.58 -3.24 49.52
N SER A 203 -13.53 -4.02 49.27
CA SER A 203 -12.26 -3.93 50.02
C SER A 203 -11.53 -2.58 49.86
N ASN A 204 -11.84 -1.78 48.83
CA ASN A 204 -11.24 -0.48 48.60
C ASN A 204 -12.17 0.74 48.74
N GLU A 205 -13.43 0.55 49.13
CA GLU A 205 -14.39 1.65 49.23
C GLU A 205 -13.93 2.77 50.20
N VAL A 206 -13.32 2.37 51.32
CA VAL A 206 -12.75 3.33 52.30
C VAL A 206 -11.61 4.14 51.71
N LEU A 207 -10.75 3.53 50.88
CA LEU A 207 -9.65 4.21 50.19
C LEU A 207 -10.19 5.18 49.16
N VAL A 208 -11.14 4.75 48.33
CA VAL A 208 -11.79 5.59 47.31
C VAL A 208 -12.45 6.82 47.94
N LYS A 209 -13.28 6.63 49.00
CA LYS A 209 -13.88 7.76 49.72
C LYS A 209 -12.85 8.75 50.26
N LYS A 210 -11.75 8.26 50.84
CA LYS A 210 -10.66 9.08 51.33
C LYS A 210 -9.97 9.90 50.22
N ILE A 211 -9.79 9.30 49.03
CA ILE A 211 -9.21 9.97 47.89
C ILE A 211 -10.16 11.06 47.38
N ILE A 212 -11.46 10.70 47.20
CA ILE A 212 -12.52 11.64 46.80
C ILE A 212 -12.56 12.86 47.74
N GLU A 213 -12.67 12.64 49.05
CA GLU A 213 -12.72 13.75 50.04
C GLU A 213 -11.47 14.61 49.94
N SER A 214 -10.29 14.03 49.79
CA SER A 214 -9.05 14.76 49.68
C SER A 214 -8.99 15.63 48.42
N PHE A 215 -9.41 15.13 47.26
CA PHE A 215 -9.41 15.88 46.03
C PHE A 215 -10.48 16.98 46.03
N ILE A 216 -11.69 16.67 46.48
CA ILE A 216 -12.75 17.68 46.63
C ILE A 216 -12.36 18.80 47.60
N ALA A 217 -11.63 18.47 48.69
CA ALA A 217 -11.17 19.50 49.62
C ALA A 217 -10.13 20.44 48.98
N LYS A 218 -9.35 19.96 48.05
CA LYS A 218 -8.32 20.72 47.32
C LYS A 218 -8.81 21.45 46.10
N MET A 219 -10.01 21.21 45.58
CA MET A 219 -10.53 21.83 44.36
C MET A 219 -10.33 23.36 44.34
N PRO A 220 -10.54 24.13 45.44
CA PRO A 220 -10.31 25.56 45.44
C PRO A 220 -8.83 25.99 45.35
N GLU A 221 -7.89 25.07 45.50
CA GLU A 221 -6.45 25.32 45.50
C GLU A 221 -5.84 25.05 44.12
N TYR A 222 -6.56 24.39 43.19
CA TYR A 222 -6.08 24.15 41.84
C TYR A 222 -6.18 25.39 40.96
N ASP A 223 -5.12 25.69 40.24
CA ASP A 223 -5.09 26.78 39.27
C ASP A 223 -5.87 26.40 38.00
N ASN A 224 -7.00 27.08 37.74
CA ASN A 224 -7.85 26.92 36.57
C ASN A 224 -8.20 25.45 36.23
N PRO A 225 -8.92 24.72 37.11
CA PRO A 225 -9.41 23.41 36.77
C PRO A 225 -10.34 23.48 35.55
N ASP A 226 -10.27 22.47 34.67
CA ASP A 226 -11.15 22.43 33.52
C ASP A 226 -12.59 22.04 33.90
N ALA A 227 -13.51 22.22 32.94
CA ALA A 227 -14.92 21.92 33.15
C ALA A 227 -15.18 20.46 33.48
N GLU A 228 -14.39 19.54 32.89
CA GLU A 228 -14.52 18.12 33.10
C GLU A 228 -14.16 17.73 34.55
N LEU A 229 -13.04 18.20 35.05
CA LEU A 229 -12.62 17.99 36.44
C LEU A 229 -13.63 18.54 37.46
N GLU A 230 -14.11 19.80 37.25
CA GLU A 230 -15.06 20.43 38.18
C GLU A 230 -16.39 19.66 38.25
N ILE A 231 -16.93 19.23 37.11
CA ILE A 231 -18.22 18.53 37.10
C ILE A 231 -18.13 17.09 37.63
N TYR A 232 -17.05 16.38 37.36
CA TYR A 232 -16.83 15.06 37.96
C TYR A 232 -16.60 15.16 39.47
N ALA A 233 -15.86 16.13 39.96
CA ALA A 233 -15.72 16.39 41.36
C ALA A 233 -17.07 16.72 42.03
N ALA A 234 -17.92 17.47 41.36
CA ALA A 234 -19.29 17.77 41.82
C ALA A 234 -20.17 16.49 41.86
N TYR A 235 -20.01 15.60 40.90
CA TYR A 235 -20.72 14.32 40.86
C TYR A 235 -20.44 13.47 42.13
N PHE A 236 -19.18 13.41 42.56
CA PHE A 236 -18.77 12.64 43.75
C PHE A 236 -18.96 13.38 45.07
N ALA A 237 -19.27 14.68 45.07
CA ALA A 237 -19.58 15.42 46.27
C ALA A 237 -20.96 14.97 46.82
N GLU A 238 -21.18 15.13 48.12
CA GLU A 238 -22.42 14.78 48.76
C GLU A 238 -23.21 15.96 49.29
N GLY A 239 -24.53 15.83 49.40
CA GLY A 239 -25.46 16.74 50.04
C GLY A 239 -25.36 18.20 49.55
N GLU A 240 -25.34 19.17 50.47
CA GLU A 240 -25.30 20.60 50.15
C GLU A 240 -23.97 21.03 49.53
N ARG A 241 -22.90 20.28 49.69
CA ARG A 241 -21.62 20.55 49.02
C ARG A 241 -21.73 20.30 47.53
N ARG A 242 -22.36 19.20 47.12
CA ARG A 242 -22.64 18.85 45.70
C ARG A 242 -23.42 19.99 45.03
N LYS A 243 -24.51 20.42 45.62
CA LYS A 243 -25.33 21.51 45.08
C LYS A 243 -24.53 22.81 44.88
N ARG A 244 -23.70 23.18 45.86
CA ARG A 244 -22.87 24.38 45.77
C ARG A 244 -21.83 24.28 44.66
N MET A 245 -21.22 23.14 44.47
CA MET A 245 -20.25 22.91 43.40
C MET A 245 -20.92 23.03 42.01
N ILE A 246 -22.11 22.41 41.83
CA ILE A 246 -22.87 22.50 40.58
C ILE A 246 -23.27 23.96 40.29
N GLN A 247 -23.73 24.72 41.30
CA GLN A 247 -24.08 26.11 41.14
C GLN A 247 -22.85 26.97 40.80
N ALA A 248 -21.70 26.69 41.42
CA ALA A 248 -20.44 27.37 41.07
C ALA A 248 -20.00 27.09 39.66
N PHE A 249 -20.07 25.81 39.21
CA PHE A 249 -19.79 25.39 37.83
C PHE A 249 -20.62 26.22 36.81
N ALA A 250 -21.91 26.30 37.04
CA ALA A 250 -22.80 27.13 36.19
C ALA A 250 -22.47 28.62 36.25
N ALA A 251 -22.15 29.13 37.44
CA ALA A 251 -21.80 30.54 37.65
C ALA A 251 -20.47 30.93 36.97
N HIS A 252 -19.52 29.98 36.86
CA HIS A 252 -18.26 30.19 36.11
C HIS A 252 -18.47 30.13 34.58
N GLY A 253 -19.68 29.84 34.10
CA GLY A 253 -19.99 29.72 32.67
C GLY A 253 -19.38 28.51 31.99
N MET A 254 -18.95 27.53 32.75
CA MET A 254 -18.42 26.26 32.25
C MET A 254 -19.51 25.44 31.60
N LYS A 255 -19.13 24.63 30.60
CA LYS A 255 -20.06 23.78 29.86
C LYS A 255 -19.54 22.35 29.76
N HIS A 256 -20.38 21.40 30.16
CA HIS A 256 -20.11 19.95 30.01
C HIS A 256 -21.44 19.21 30.01
N PRO A 257 -21.65 18.14 29.16
CA PRO A 257 -22.90 17.39 29.08
C PRO A 257 -23.33 16.79 30.42
N LEU A 258 -22.38 16.31 31.23
CA LEU A 258 -22.62 15.72 32.56
C LEU A 258 -23.33 16.71 33.51
N TYR A 259 -23.24 18.02 33.30
CA TYR A 259 -23.97 19.01 34.11
C TYR A 259 -25.48 18.75 34.08
N ALA A 260 -26.06 18.43 32.92
CA ALA A 260 -27.48 18.14 32.79
C ALA A 260 -27.90 16.98 33.74
N ILE A 261 -27.09 15.93 33.76
CA ILE A 261 -27.32 14.75 34.59
C ILE A 261 -27.24 15.12 36.10
N VAL A 262 -26.14 15.74 36.49
CA VAL A 262 -25.85 16.02 37.92
C VAL A 262 -26.80 17.10 38.49
N ALA A 263 -27.10 18.12 37.72
CA ALA A 263 -28.03 19.20 38.12
C ALA A 263 -29.48 18.69 38.25
N LEU A 264 -29.89 17.80 37.31
CA LEU A 264 -31.19 17.15 37.36
C LEU A 264 -31.33 16.23 38.60
N GLN A 265 -30.34 15.41 38.88
CA GLN A 265 -30.30 14.56 40.06
C GLN A 265 -30.39 15.36 41.38
N CYS A 266 -29.90 16.59 41.39
CA CYS A 266 -29.97 17.49 42.53
C CYS A 266 -31.23 18.38 42.57
N ASN A 267 -32.14 18.22 41.62
CA ASN A 267 -33.35 19.06 41.45
C ASN A 267 -33.00 20.55 41.35
N LEU A 268 -31.88 20.93 40.69
CA LEU A 268 -31.49 22.30 40.48
C LEU A 268 -32.07 22.87 39.18
N ILE A 269 -32.40 22.04 38.22
CA ILE A 269 -33.03 22.36 36.94
C ILE A 269 -34.16 21.35 36.68
N SER A 270 -35.12 21.74 35.85
CA SER A 270 -36.20 20.88 35.39
C SER A 270 -35.70 19.89 34.33
N GLN A 271 -36.45 18.81 34.07
CA GLN A 271 -36.12 17.84 33.03
C GLN A 271 -36.09 18.50 31.63
N LEU A 272 -36.99 19.45 31.37
CA LEU A 272 -37.01 20.18 30.11
C LEU A 272 -35.75 21.07 29.96
N GLU A 273 -35.39 21.85 30.99
CA GLU A 273 -34.18 22.68 30.97
C GLU A 273 -32.90 21.81 30.80
N ALA A 274 -32.90 20.61 31.44
CA ALA A 274 -31.81 19.64 31.29
C ALA A 274 -31.73 19.12 29.86
N SER A 275 -32.86 18.83 29.22
CA SER A 275 -32.93 18.38 27.82
C SER A 275 -32.42 19.45 26.86
N ASP A 276 -32.89 20.70 27.02
CA ASP A 276 -32.45 21.82 26.18
C ASP A 276 -30.93 22.08 26.35
N TYR A 277 -30.43 21.96 27.57
CA TYR A 277 -28.97 22.11 27.85
C TYR A 277 -28.18 20.96 27.20
N PHE A 278 -28.60 19.70 27.37
CA PHE A 278 -27.91 18.54 26.79
C PHE A 278 -27.90 18.59 25.26
N CYS A 279 -29.02 18.98 24.66
CA CYS A 279 -29.16 19.13 23.22
C CYS A 279 -28.27 20.24 22.63
N SER A 280 -27.84 21.22 23.46
CA SER A 280 -26.91 22.27 23.00
C SER A 280 -25.50 21.80 22.66
N PHE A 281 -25.15 20.53 22.96
CA PHE A 281 -23.87 19.91 22.63
C PHE A 281 -23.91 19.09 21.32
N ALA A 282 -24.96 19.19 20.51
CA ALA A 282 -25.08 18.44 19.26
C ALA A 282 -23.88 18.63 18.29
N ASP A 283 -23.25 19.80 18.30
CA ASP A 283 -22.07 20.11 17.47
C ASP A 283 -20.75 19.52 18.01
N ASN A 284 -20.75 18.99 19.22
CA ASN A 284 -19.60 18.35 19.84
C ASN A 284 -19.81 16.82 19.86
N ALA A 285 -18.72 16.06 19.90
CA ALA A 285 -18.81 14.60 20.07
C ALA A 285 -19.35 14.29 21.48
N VAL A 286 -20.62 13.89 21.54
CA VAL A 286 -21.28 13.47 22.79
C VAL A 286 -21.01 11.98 23.02
N SER A 287 -20.63 11.61 24.23
CA SER A 287 -20.49 10.19 24.60
C SER A 287 -21.84 9.48 24.58
N SER A 288 -21.88 8.31 23.91
CA SER A 288 -23.07 7.45 23.89
C SER A 288 -23.50 7.03 25.30
N THR A 289 -22.55 6.82 26.21
CA THR A 289 -22.83 6.45 27.60
C THR A 289 -23.46 7.63 28.37
N MET A 290 -23.02 8.86 28.15
CA MET A 290 -23.67 10.02 28.74
C MET A 290 -25.08 10.27 28.18
N LEU A 291 -25.29 10.01 26.89
CA LEU A 291 -26.61 10.07 26.28
C LEU A 291 -27.54 9.02 26.90
N GLU A 292 -27.07 7.79 27.09
CA GLU A 292 -27.81 6.71 27.75
C GLU A 292 -28.21 7.08 29.18
N ASP A 293 -27.23 7.54 29.99
CA ASP A 293 -27.45 7.95 31.37
C ASP A 293 -28.47 9.07 31.46
N PHE A 294 -28.36 10.08 30.55
CA PHE A 294 -29.27 11.20 30.53
C PHE A 294 -30.72 10.77 30.16
N ILE A 295 -30.89 10.03 29.08
CA ILE A 295 -32.20 9.57 28.61
C ILE A 295 -32.90 8.74 29.71
N SER A 296 -32.16 7.92 30.45
CA SER A 296 -32.71 7.07 31.48
C SER A 296 -33.33 7.82 32.68
N LEU A 297 -32.92 9.09 32.86
CA LEU A 297 -33.44 9.96 33.93
C LEU A 297 -34.72 10.70 33.54
N LEU A 298 -35.12 10.69 32.27
CA LEU A 298 -36.28 11.43 31.77
C LEU A 298 -37.57 10.62 32.09
N THR A 299 -38.49 11.27 32.81
CA THR A 299 -39.80 10.74 33.16
C THR A 299 -40.94 11.72 32.86
N ASP A 300 -40.64 12.99 32.64
CA ASP A 300 -41.63 14.02 32.31
C ASP A 300 -41.98 13.94 30.81
N ASP A 301 -43.25 13.83 30.47
CA ASP A 301 -43.74 13.68 29.09
C ASP A 301 -43.28 14.82 28.15
N ILE A 302 -43.13 16.06 28.66
CA ILE A 302 -42.73 17.18 27.87
C ILE A 302 -41.23 17.09 27.55
N ALA A 303 -40.39 16.71 28.52
CA ALA A 303 -38.96 16.54 28.32
C ALA A 303 -38.67 15.33 27.44
N VAL A 304 -39.36 14.22 27.62
CA VAL A 304 -39.30 13.03 26.75
C VAL A 304 -39.65 13.37 25.32
N LYS A 305 -40.72 14.17 25.11
CA LYS A 305 -41.11 14.60 23.77
C LYS A 305 -40.04 15.50 23.15
N ALA A 306 -39.50 16.46 23.88
CA ALA A 306 -38.43 17.35 23.40
C ALA A 306 -37.18 16.55 22.98
N MET A 307 -36.75 15.60 23.80
CA MET A 307 -35.60 14.75 23.49
C MET A 307 -35.86 13.83 22.30
N ARG A 308 -37.07 13.28 22.17
CA ARG A 308 -37.50 12.49 21.00
C ARG A 308 -37.42 13.32 19.72
N GLU A 309 -37.96 14.54 19.73
CA GLU A 309 -37.91 15.46 18.58
C GLU A 309 -36.47 15.80 18.20
N HIS A 310 -35.62 16.02 19.19
CA HIS A 310 -34.20 16.30 18.97
C HIS A 310 -33.48 15.13 18.29
N LEU A 311 -33.62 13.89 18.82
CA LEU A 311 -32.93 12.73 18.28
C LEU A 311 -33.44 12.35 16.87
N ASN A 312 -34.73 12.58 16.56
CA ASN A 312 -35.27 12.34 15.22
C ASN A 312 -34.65 13.20 14.13
N VAL A 313 -34.12 14.36 14.47
CA VAL A 313 -33.48 15.29 13.54
C VAL A 313 -32.00 15.49 13.84
N TYR A 314 -31.45 14.70 14.71
CA TYR A 314 -30.07 14.81 15.20
C TYR A 314 -29.08 14.83 14.03
N SER A 315 -28.18 15.82 14.01
CA SER A 315 -27.15 16.02 12.99
C SER A 315 -25.80 16.33 13.65
N GLY A 316 -25.52 15.68 14.75
CA GLY A 316 -24.27 15.82 15.52
C GLY A 316 -23.36 14.60 15.39
N VAL A 317 -22.36 14.56 16.24
CA VAL A 317 -21.42 13.44 16.36
C VAL A 317 -21.65 12.71 17.68
N LEU A 318 -21.76 11.40 17.63
CA LEU A 318 -21.78 10.51 18.79
C LEU A 318 -20.43 9.79 18.89
N SER A 319 -19.83 9.82 20.08
CA SER A 319 -18.61 9.08 20.39
C SER A 319 -18.96 7.84 21.20
N ILE A 320 -18.48 6.67 20.73
CA ILE A 320 -18.68 5.38 21.38
C ILE A 320 -17.31 4.84 21.78
N ASP A 321 -17.21 4.40 23.01
CA ASP A 321 -16.04 3.74 23.58
C ASP A 321 -16.28 2.23 23.46
N THR A 322 -15.59 1.56 22.50
CA THR A 322 -15.83 0.14 22.20
C THR A 322 -14.96 -0.82 23.01
N ASP A 323 -13.88 -0.32 23.60
CA ASP A 323 -12.91 -1.08 24.40
C ASP A 323 -12.93 -0.72 25.90
N TYR A 324 -13.81 0.23 26.26
CA TYR A 324 -14.04 0.67 27.64
C TYR A 324 -12.82 1.31 28.31
N ASP A 325 -11.97 1.98 27.55
CA ASP A 325 -10.80 2.69 28.08
C ASP A 325 -11.10 4.14 28.51
N CYS A 326 -12.34 4.57 28.49
CA CYS A 326 -12.86 5.93 28.71
C CYS A 326 -12.50 6.95 27.61
N ASN A 327 -11.99 6.50 26.47
CA ASN A 327 -11.80 7.32 25.29
C ASN A 327 -12.68 6.75 24.18
N GLY A 328 -13.38 7.63 23.47
CA GLY A 328 -14.16 7.19 22.31
C GLY A 328 -13.23 6.81 21.16
N ASN A 329 -13.46 5.65 20.57
CA ASN A 329 -12.70 5.12 19.43
C ASN A 329 -13.59 4.81 18.21
N LEU A 330 -14.91 4.91 18.36
CA LEU A 330 -15.87 4.86 17.27
C LEU A 330 -16.67 6.18 17.25
N PHE A 331 -16.55 6.95 16.19
CA PHE A 331 -17.24 8.22 16.01
C PHE A 331 -18.28 8.12 14.92
N VAL A 332 -19.51 8.50 15.23
CA VAL A 332 -20.65 8.41 14.34
C VAL A 332 -21.20 9.81 14.06
N LYS A 333 -21.14 10.23 12.81
CA LYS A 333 -21.79 11.44 12.34
C LYS A 333 -23.19 11.10 11.88
N TYR A 334 -24.15 11.87 12.37
CA TYR A 334 -25.57 11.72 12.03
C TYR A 334 -26.04 12.80 11.06
N SER A 335 -26.98 12.42 10.23
CA SER A 335 -27.78 13.34 9.43
C SER A 335 -29.26 12.96 9.60
N ARG A 336 -30.06 13.91 10.08
CA ARG A 336 -31.50 13.72 10.32
C ARG A 336 -31.84 12.45 11.12
N GLY A 337 -31.11 12.23 12.21
CA GLY A 337 -31.33 11.11 13.13
C GLY A 337 -30.85 9.74 12.59
N ARG A 338 -30.13 9.70 11.48
CA ARG A 338 -29.58 8.48 10.90
C ARG A 338 -28.06 8.59 10.77
N PRO A 339 -27.31 7.49 11.01
CA PRO A 339 -25.89 7.45 10.71
C PRO A 339 -25.63 7.80 9.24
N GLU A 340 -24.79 8.80 8.97
CA GLU A 340 -24.36 9.20 7.64
C GLU A 340 -22.95 8.70 7.36
N HIS A 341 -22.11 8.76 8.37
CA HIS A 341 -20.72 8.39 8.27
C HIS A 341 -20.19 7.99 9.64
N PHE A 342 -19.40 6.95 9.71
CA PHE A 342 -18.68 6.63 10.95
C PHE A 342 -17.28 6.11 10.65
N PHE A 343 -16.39 6.34 11.58
CA PHE A 343 -15.01 5.89 11.53
C PHE A 343 -14.60 5.28 12.86
N TRP A 344 -13.85 4.24 12.78
CA TRP A 344 -13.37 3.46 13.92
C TRP A 344 -11.85 3.38 13.90
N ASP A 345 -11.23 3.89 14.95
CA ASP A 345 -9.82 3.79 15.27
C ASP A 345 -9.70 2.89 16.51
N ALA A 346 -9.54 1.58 16.27
CA ALA A 346 -9.67 0.56 17.32
C ALA A 346 -8.65 0.69 18.44
N ASN A 347 -7.47 1.21 18.12
CA ASN A 347 -6.33 1.33 19.03
C ASN A 347 -5.94 2.78 19.35
N ASN A 348 -6.74 3.74 18.92
CA ASN A 348 -6.51 5.18 19.13
C ASN A 348 -5.12 5.66 18.62
N ASP A 349 -4.58 5.05 17.55
CA ASP A 349 -3.30 5.44 16.98
C ASP A 349 -3.38 6.60 15.99
N GLY A 350 -4.59 7.06 15.69
CA GLY A 350 -4.87 8.15 14.75
C GLY A 350 -5.04 7.68 13.31
N ILE A 351 -5.07 6.38 13.07
CA ILE A 351 -5.39 5.76 11.78
C ILE A 351 -6.69 5.00 11.93
N ASN A 352 -7.73 5.40 11.19
CA ASN A 352 -8.98 4.67 11.21
C ASN A 352 -8.80 3.31 10.54
N GLU A 353 -9.05 2.21 11.23
CA GLU A 353 -9.14 0.89 10.63
C GLU A 353 -10.28 0.82 9.65
N TRP A 354 -11.40 1.47 9.98
CA TRP A 354 -12.57 1.55 9.12
C TRP A 354 -13.07 2.97 8.99
N ASP A 355 -13.47 3.30 7.77
CA ASP A 355 -14.19 4.51 7.41
C ASP A 355 -15.42 4.09 6.59
N VAL A 356 -16.63 4.32 7.11
CA VAL A 356 -17.88 3.78 6.56
C VAL A 356 -18.84 4.91 6.25
N LYS A 357 -19.25 5.01 4.99
CA LYS A 357 -20.34 5.87 4.55
C LYS A 357 -21.65 5.10 4.50
N CYS A 358 -22.72 5.75 4.91
CA CYS A 358 -24.06 5.17 4.95
C CYS A 358 -25.04 5.95 4.10
N ASP A 359 -25.94 5.24 3.44
CA ASP A 359 -27.16 5.78 2.87
C ASP A 359 -28.35 5.49 3.80
N PHE A 360 -28.97 6.55 4.33
CA PHE A 360 -30.05 6.49 5.33
C PHE A 360 -29.78 5.55 6.53
N GLY A 361 -28.54 5.44 6.96
CA GLY A 361 -28.12 4.61 8.07
C GLY A 361 -27.72 3.19 7.71
N VAL A 362 -27.70 2.84 6.41
CA VAL A 362 -27.24 1.53 5.91
C VAL A 362 -25.85 1.71 5.28
N PRO A 363 -24.84 0.89 5.63
CA PRO A 363 -23.53 0.98 5.01
C PRO A 363 -23.57 0.80 3.49
N GLU A 364 -22.98 1.74 2.76
CA GLU A 364 -22.88 1.75 1.30
C GLU A 364 -21.42 1.59 0.84
N GLU A 365 -20.51 2.32 1.47
CA GLU A 365 -19.08 2.22 1.20
C GLU A 365 -18.31 1.98 2.49
N LEU A 366 -17.28 1.17 2.43
CA LEU A 366 -16.37 0.90 3.55
C LEU A 366 -14.93 0.92 3.06
N ASN A 367 -14.09 1.74 3.69
CA ASN A 367 -12.66 1.76 3.49
C ASN A 367 -11.98 1.02 4.64
N LEU A 368 -11.18 0.00 4.31
CA LEU A 368 -10.31 -0.72 5.22
C LEU A 368 -8.89 -0.20 5.03
N THR A 369 -8.34 0.46 6.04
CA THR A 369 -6.97 0.98 5.99
C THR A 369 -5.95 -0.16 5.98
N GLN A 370 -6.17 -1.20 6.80
CA GLN A 370 -5.40 -2.44 6.72
C GLN A 370 -5.74 -3.16 5.41
N GLY A 371 -4.77 -3.23 4.50
CA GLY A 371 -4.91 -3.87 3.19
C GLY A 371 -5.28 -2.93 2.06
N ASN A 372 -5.46 -1.63 2.31
CA ASN A 372 -5.81 -0.63 1.28
C ASN A 372 -7.01 -1.08 0.43
N ILE A 373 -8.10 -1.49 1.09
CA ILE A 373 -9.30 -2.02 0.44
C ILE A 373 -10.45 -1.02 0.58
N GLN A 374 -11.09 -0.71 -0.52
CA GLN A 374 -12.38 -0.02 -0.53
C GLN A 374 -13.46 -0.97 -1.03
N LEU A 375 -14.51 -1.13 -0.24
CA LEU A 375 -15.67 -1.95 -0.57
C LEU A 375 -16.88 -1.08 -0.89
N THR A 376 -17.67 -1.51 -1.87
CA THR A 376 -19.01 -0.95 -2.13
C THR A 376 -20.04 -2.06 -1.97
N TYR A 377 -21.06 -1.79 -1.20
CA TYR A 377 -22.19 -2.70 -1.01
C TYR A 377 -23.31 -2.38 -1.99
N GLY A 378 -23.92 -3.40 -2.56
CA GLY A 378 -25.14 -3.25 -3.35
C GLY A 378 -26.34 -3.19 -2.43
N LYS A 379 -26.61 -4.28 -1.75
CA LYS A 379 -27.56 -4.39 -0.65
C LYS A 379 -26.82 -4.95 0.56
N TYR A 380 -26.54 -4.10 1.54
CA TYR A 380 -25.79 -4.52 2.71
C TYR A 380 -26.36 -5.82 3.32
N PRO A 381 -25.55 -6.86 3.57
CA PRO A 381 -24.07 -6.86 3.58
C PRO A 381 -23.39 -7.38 2.29
N SER A 382 -24.09 -7.46 1.17
CA SER A 382 -23.56 -8.01 -0.08
C SER A 382 -22.62 -7.03 -0.77
N ILE A 383 -21.36 -7.46 -1.01
CA ILE A 383 -20.34 -6.66 -1.68
C ILE A 383 -20.51 -6.78 -3.19
N VAL A 384 -20.61 -5.64 -3.89
CA VAL A 384 -20.69 -5.61 -5.37
C VAL A 384 -19.41 -5.10 -6.02
N LYS A 385 -18.56 -4.40 -5.27
CA LYS A 385 -17.29 -3.87 -5.77
C LYS A 385 -16.24 -3.83 -4.68
N ALA A 386 -15.05 -4.22 -5.02
CA ALA A 386 -13.87 -4.03 -4.16
C ALA A 386 -12.74 -3.37 -4.96
N VAL A 387 -12.07 -2.38 -4.36
CA VAL A 387 -10.91 -1.71 -4.93
C VAL A 387 -9.73 -1.94 -4.03
N TYR A 388 -8.65 -2.48 -4.58
CA TYR A 388 -7.40 -2.70 -3.89
C TYR A 388 -6.34 -1.71 -4.36
N LYS A 389 -5.63 -1.13 -3.41
CA LYS A 389 -4.38 -0.41 -3.68
C LYS A 389 -3.21 -1.34 -3.36
N SER A 390 -2.51 -1.79 -4.37
CA SER A 390 -1.38 -2.70 -4.21
C SER A 390 -0.08 -2.05 -4.65
N GLU A 391 0.95 -2.12 -3.82
CA GLU A 391 2.31 -1.68 -4.17
C GLU A 391 2.96 -2.53 -5.28
N ARG A 392 2.35 -3.68 -5.59
CA ARG A 392 2.83 -4.60 -6.63
C ARG A 392 2.39 -4.21 -8.04
N LEU A 393 1.42 -3.29 -8.15
CA LEU A 393 0.96 -2.74 -9.43
C LEU A 393 1.66 -1.41 -9.71
N SER A 394 2.10 -1.20 -10.92
CA SER A 394 2.78 0.04 -11.35
C SER A 394 1.95 1.30 -11.08
N GLU A 395 0.63 1.22 -11.16
CA GLU A 395 -0.31 2.30 -10.82
C GLU A 395 -1.16 2.01 -9.58
N GLY A 396 -0.92 0.89 -8.90
CA GLY A 396 -1.40 0.65 -7.56
C GLY A 396 -2.88 0.29 -7.38
N LEU A 397 -3.72 0.23 -8.41
CA LEU A 397 -5.17 -0.03 -8.26
C LEU A 397 -5.64 -1.28 -9.00
N ALA A 398 -6.39 -2.13 -8.30
CA ALA A 398 -7.17 -3.22 -8.88
C ALA A 398 -8.63 -3.07 -8.46
N VAL A 399 -9.55 -3.13 -9.40
CA VAL A 399 -10.99 -2.99 -9.20
C VAL A 399 -11.67 -4.32 -9.50
N PHE A 400 -12.33 -4.88 -8.50
CA PHE A 400 -13.07 -6.14 -8.59
C PHE A 400 -14.57 -5.85 -8.63
N ASN A 401 -15.27 -6.41 -9.62
CA ASN A 401 -16.72 -6.38 -9.68
C ASN A 401 -17.26 -7.76 -9.30
N LEU A 402 -17.98 -7.84 -8.20
CA LEU A 402 -18.56 -9.07 -7.70
C LEU A 402 -19.97 -9.26 -8.27
N MET A 403 -20.43 -10.50 -8.27
CA MET A 403 -21.83 -10.80 -8.52
C MET A 403 -22.64 -10.43 -7.29
N ASP A 404 -23.82 -9.86 -7.48
CA ASP A 404 -24.72 -9.48 -6.38
C ASP A 404 -25.16 -10.72 -5.57
N GLU A 405 -25.28 -10.55 -4.26
CA GLU A 405 -25.70 -11.57 -3.29
C GLU A 405 -24.80 -12.84 -3.22
N VAL A 406 -23.52 -12.75 -3.65
CA VAL A 406 -22.60 -13.90 -3.63
C VAL A 406 -21.63 -13.83 -2.45
N LEU A 407 -21.11 -12.65 -2.11
CA LEU A 407 -20.19 -12.45 -1.00
C LEU A 407 -20.75 -11.45 -0.01
N ASP A 408 -21.22 -11.97 1.11
CA ASP A 408 -21.67 -11.18 2.24
C ASP A 408 -20.56 -11.02 3.27
N TRP A 409 -20.29 -9.78 3.68
CA TRP A 409 -19.37 -9.49 4.75
C TRP A 409 -19.94 -8.40 5.63
N THR A 410 -20.18 -8.75 6.91
CA THR A 410 -20.89 -7.91 7.88
C THR A 410 -19.97 -7.50 9.01
N PRO A 411 -19.08 -6.52 8.83
CA PRO A 411 -18.15 -6.08 9.87
C PRO A 411 -18.84 -5.27 10.98
N VAL A 412 -19.96 -4.64 10.66
CA VAL A 412 -20.72 -3.80 11.57
C VAL A 412 -22.20 -4.09 11.47
N ASN A 413 -22.90 -4.13 12.61
CA ASN A 413 -24.34 -4.15 12.65
C ASN A 413 -24.86 -2.73 12.97
N ILE A 414 -25.89 -2.31 12.31
CA ILE A 414 -26.63 -1.10 12.69
C ILE A 414 -27.80 -1.56 13.56
N VAL A 415 -27.75 -1.21 14.83
CA VAL A 415 -28.69 -1.68 15.85
C VAL A 415 -29.46 -0.52 16.48
N PRO A 416 -30.71 -0.74 16.97
CA PRO A 416 -31.39 0.26 17.76
C PRO A 416 -30.61 0.59 19.04
N PHE A 417 -30.52 1.87 19.38
CA PHE A 417 -29.96 2.29 20.65
C PHE A 417 -30.96 2.01 21.76
N GLU A 418 -30.68 1.00 22.57
CA GLU A 418 -31.61 0.44 23.54
C GLU A 418 -32.21 1.48 24.51
N ALA A 419 -31.40 2.43 24.98
CA ALA A 419 -31.86 3.48 25.87
C ALA A 419 -32.91 4.38 25.20
N ALA A 420 -32.72 4.75 23.93
CA ALA A 420 -33.68 5.53 23.19
C ALA A 420 -34.97 4.73 22.93
N LYS A 421 -34.85 3.46 22.59
CA LYS A 421 -36.00 2.57 22.40
C LYS A 421 -36.81 2.40 23.66
N LYS A 422 -36.14 2.13 24.80
CA LYS A 422 -36.77 1.84 26.07
C LYS A 422 -37.41 3.10 26.72
N SER A 423 -36.69 4.22 26.73
CA SER A 423 -37.10 5.41 27.49
C SER A 423 -37.87 6.44 26.62
N LEU A 424 -37.57 6.50 25.30
CA LEU A 424 -38.16 7.49 24.41
C LEU A 424 -39.12 6.88 23.37
N ASP A 425 -39.19 5.56 23.24
CA ASP A 425 -39.98 4.85 22.22
C ASP A 425 -39.69 5.34 20.80
N ILE A 426 -38.41 5.44 20.45
CA ILE A 426 -37.94 5.81 19.10
C ILE A 426 -36.87 4.83 18.60
N ASP A 427 -36.80 4.69 17.28
CA ASP A 427 -35.74 3.94 16.61
C ASP A 427 -34.57 4.90 16.26
N PHE A 428 -33.69 5.13 17.22
CA PHE A 428 -32.40 5.77 17.03
C PHE A 428 -31.35 4.68 16.88
N PHE A 429 -30.53 4.71 15.84
CA PHE A 429 -29.64 3.61 15.50
C PHE A 429 -28.19 3.97 15.75
N VAL A 430 -27.40 2.99 16.22
CA VAL A 430 -25.97 3.10 16.44
C VAL A 430 -25.26 1.91 15.77
N PRO A 431 -24.02 2.09 15.28
CA PRO A 431 -23.20 0.98 14.79
C PRO A 431 -22.68 0.16 15.97
N LEU A 432 -22.70 -1.15 15.80
CA LEU A 432 -22.09 -2.14 16.69
C LEU A 432 -21.00 -2.87 15.91
N VAL A 433 -19.75 -2.61 16.26
CA VAL A 433 -18.56 -3.24 15.67
C VAL A 433 -18.47 -4.70 16.11
N LYS A 434 -18.18 -5.59 15.16
CA LYS A 434 -17.93 -7.00 15.43
C LYS A 434 -16.42 -7.23 15.57
N THR A 435 -16.01 -7.82 16.66
CA THR A 435 -14.62 -8.19 16.94
C THR A 435 -14.27 -9.59 16.42
N ASP A 436 -15.25 -10.51 16.40
CA ASP A 436 -15.09 -11.89 15.91
C ASP A 436 -15.63 -12.03 14.49
N ILE A 437 -14.92 -11.45 13.53
CA ILE A 437 -15.29 -11.53 12.13
C ILE A 437 -14.16 -12.18 11.33
N GLU A 438 -14.54 -13.02 10.36
CA GLU A 438 -13.58 -13.57 9.41
C GLU A 438 -12.96 -12.43 8.60
N THR A 439 -11.63 -12.43 8.55
CA THR A 439 -10.89 -11.40 7.81
C THR A 439 -11.15 -11.58 6.32
N LEU A 440 -11.68 -10.53 5.71
CA LEU A 440 -11.85 -10.48 4.26
C LEU A 440 -10.48 -10.48 3.60
N ASN A 441 -10.22 -11.47 2.74
CA ASN A 441 -8.96 -11.59 2.03
C ASN A 441 -9.14 -11.53 0.51
N GLU A 442 -8.05 -11.26 -0.19
CA GLU A 442 -8.03 -11.11 -1.65
C GLU A 442 -8.58 -12.33 -2.39
N ASN A 443 -8.31 -13.55 -1.89
CA ASN A 443 -8.77 -14.78 -2.53
C ASN A 443 -10.29 -14.93 -2.46
N MET A 444 -10.92 -14.51 -1.35
CA MET A 444 -12.39 -14.52 -1.22
C MET A 444 -13.03 -13.58 -2.25
N ILE A 445 -12.45 -12.39 -2.41
CA ILE A 445 -12.93 -11.41 -3.38
C ILE A 445 -12.75 -11.94 -4.81
N LEU A 446 -11.56 -12.43 -5.15
CA LEU A 446 -11.25 -12.96 -6.48
C LEU A 446 -12.13 -14.15 -6.84
N TYR A 447 -12.36 -15.07 -5.89
CA TYR A 447 -13.20 -16.25 -6.14
C TYR A 447 -14.65 -15.88 -6.45
N ASN A 448 -15.17 -14.81 -5.86
CA ASN A 448 -16.54 -14.34 -6.01
C ASN A 448 -16.70 -13.21 -7.03
N CYS A 449 -15.64 -12.73 -7.66
CA CYS A 449 -15.74 -11.70 -8.68
C CYS A 449 -16.11 -12.28 -10.05
N SER A 450 -16.82 -11.47 -10.85
CA SER A 450 -17.12 -11.75 -12.25
C SER A 450 -16.09 -11.13 -13.19
N SER A 451 -15.51 -10.01 -12.79
CA SER A 451 -14.45 -9.31 -13.51
C SER A 451 -13.59 -8.50 -12.57
N TYR A 452 -12.35 -8.25 -12.95
CA TYR A 452 -11.51 -7.25 -12.31
C TYR A 452 -10.75 -6.41 -13.33
N GLU A 453 -10.43 -5.19 -12.94
CA GLU A 453 -9.74 -4.19 -13.74
C GLU A 453 -8.45 -3.75 -13.06
N ILE A 454 -7.40 -3.59 -13.83
CA ILE A 454 -6.10 -3.10 -13.40
C ILE A 454 -5.55 -2.11 -14.40
N ALA A 455 -4.74 -1.17 -13.94
CA ALA A 455 -3.96 -0.30 -14.82
C ALA A 455 -2.80 -1.09 -15.47
N SER A 456 -2.40 -0.66 -16.66
CA SER A 456 -1.28 -1.23 -17.41
C SER A 456 -0.34 -0.13 -17.87
N SER A 457 0.96 -0.43 -17.90
CA SER A 457 1.99 0.47 -18.41
C SER A 457 2.33 0.24 -19.88
N GLU A 458 1.68 -0.73 -20.56
CA GLU A 458 1.97 -1.04 -21.97
C GLU A 458 1.72 0.14 -22.92
N ARG A 459 0.65 0.90 -22.67
CA ARG A 459 0.28 2.10 -23.42
C ARG A 459 -0.20 3.20 -22.47
N GLU A 460 -0.17 4.43 -22.92
CA GLU A 460 -0.66 5.58 -22.14
C GLU A 460 -2.16 5.43 -21.86
N GLY A 461 -2.56 5.59 -20.57
CA GLY A 461 -3.94 5.43 -20.13
C GLY A 461 -4.48 4.00 -20.29
N ALA A 462 -3.59 3.01 -20.34
CA ALA A 462 -4.01 1.63 -20.55
C ALA A 462 -4.55 0.98 -19.27
N LYS A 463 -5.54 0.11 -19.47
CA LYS A 463 -6.11 -0.75 -18.47
C LYS A 463 -6.45 -2.13 -19.05
N ILE A 464 -6.46 -3.13 -18.19
CA ILE A 464 -6.81 -4.49 -18.55
C ILE A 464 -8.03 -4.91 -17.74
N VAL A 465 -9.05 -5.40 -18.41
CA VAL A 465 -10.28 -5.91 -17.79
C VAL A 465 -10.34 -7.42 -17.98
N PHE A 466 -10.21 -8.15 -16.89
CA PHE A 466 -10.32 -9.61 -16.87
C PHE A 466 -11.75 -10.07 -16.61
N LYS A 467 -12.20 -11.08 -17.33
CA LYS A 467 -13.37 -11.88 -16.94
C LYS A 467 -12.90 -13.09 -16.14
N VAL A 468 -13.56 -13.33 -15.02
CA VAL A 468 -13.14 -14.33 -14.04
C VAL A 468 -14.26 -15.35 -13.80
N LEU A 469 -13.87 -16.58 -13.59
CA LEU A 469 -14.76 -17.65 -13.15
C LEU A 469 -14.07 -18.47 -12.07
N ASN A 470 -14.68 -18.55 -10.89
CA ASN A 470 -14.14 -19.30 -9.74
C ASN A 470 -12.69 -18.88 -9.37
N GLY A 471 -12.40 -17.57 -9.45
CA GLY A 471 -11.08 -17.05 -9.13
C GLY A 471 -10.03 -17.15 -10.26
N PHE A 472 -10.37 -17.76 -11.40
CA PHE A 472 -9.46 -17.92 -12.52
C PHE A 472 -9.85 -17.00 -13.69
N PRO A 473 -8.91 -16.22 -14.27
CA PRO A 473 -9.17 -15.48 -15.48
C PRO A 473 -9.52 -16.42 -16.64
N GLN A 474 -10.53 -16.02 -17.41
CA GLN A 474 -10.98 -16.73 -18.62
C GLN A 474 -10.61 -15.96 -19.87
N SER A 475 -10.75 -14.64 -19.82
CA SER A 475 -10.36 -13.74 -20.90
C SER A 475 -9.98 -12.39 -20.34
N ALA A 476 -9.21 -11.60 -21.10
CA ALA A 476 -8.91 -10.23 -20.81
C ALA A 476 -9.09 -9.34 -22.05
N VAL A 477 -9.53 -8.12 -21.82
CA VAL A 477 -9.62 -7.08 -22.83
C VAL A 477 -8.74 -5.92 -22.40
N TYR A 478 -7.88 -5.48 -23.28
CA TYR A 478 -6.90 -4.43 -23.07
C TYR A 478 -7.41 -3.13 -23.72
N TYR A 479 -7.44 -2.07 -22.94
CA TYR A 479 -7.88 -0.76 -23.35
C TYR A 479 -6.75 0.24 -23.27
N SER A 480 -6.64 1.13 -24.27
CA SER A 480 -5.91 2.38 -24.18
C SER A 480 -6.94 3.50 -24.27
N TYR A 481 -7.14 4.23 -23.17
CA TYR A 481 -8.33 5.08 -22.97
C TYR A 481 -9.62 4.25 -23.17
N ASP A 482 -10.42 4.55 -24.18
CA ASP A 482 -11.68 3.83 -24.49
C ASP A 482 -11.57 2.88 -25.69
N LYS A 483 -10.39 2.75 -26.33
CA LYS A 483 -10.15 1.85 -27.45
C LYS A 483 -9.59 0.52 -26.99
N ILE A 484 -10.08 -0.56 -27.56
CA ILE A 484 -9.54 -1.91 -27.35
C ILE A 484 -8.37 -2.08 -28.29
N TYR A 485 -7.21 -2.45 -27.73
CA TYR A 485 -6.03 -2.75 -28.52
C TYR A 485 -5.54 -4.19 -28.39
N ALA A 486 -6.06 -4.98 -27.43
CA ALA A 486 -5.73 -6.40 -27.36
C ALA A 486 -6.84 -7.21 -26.69
N HIS A 487 -6.89 -8.48 -27.02
CA HIS A 487 -7.68 -9.50 -26.35
C HIS A 487 -6.79 -10.67 -25.94
N ALA A 488 -7.01 -11.24 -24.75
CA ALA A 488 -6.32 -12.44 -24.32
C ALA A 488 -7.34 -13.51 -23.86
N PHE A 489 -6.99 -14.76 -24.06
CA PHE A 489 -7.72 -15.93 -23.57
C PHE A 489 -6.80 -16.73 -22.65
N PHE A 490 -7.42 -17.37 -21.64
CA PHE A 490 -6.72 -18.11 -20.61
C PHE A 490 -7.24 -19.54 -20.56
N GLU A 491 -6.35 -20.47 -20.29
CA GLU A 491 -6.65 -21.87 -20.00
C GLU A 491 -6.10 -22.20 -18.61
N ASP A 492 -6.94 -22.73 -17.73
CA ASP A 492 -6.59 -23.04 -16.33
C ASP A 492 -5.95 -21.85 -15.56
N GLY A 493 -6.34 -20.61 -15.91
CA GLY A 493 -5.80 -19.40 -15.32
C GLY A 493 -4.50 -18.88 -15.92
N PHE A 494 -3.93 -19.57 -16.93
CA PHE A 494 -2.73 -19.15 -17.64
C PHE A 494 -3.09 -18.53 -18.99
N PRO A 495 -2.38 -17.48 -19.45
CA PRO A 495 -2.58 -16.97 -20.79
C PRO A 495 -2.25 -18.05 -21.82
N SER A 496 -3.17 -18.27 -22.75
CA SER A 496 -2.98 -19.22 -23.87
C SER A 496 -2.73 -18.49 -25.19
N VAL A 497 -3.55 -17.46 -25.45
CA VAL A 497 -3.47 -16.67 -26.69
C VAL A 497 -3.76 -15.23 -26.41
N ARG A 498 -3.02 -14.31 -27.07
CA ARG A 498 -3.29 -12.86 -27.08
C ARG A 498 -3.25 -12.36 -28.50
N SER A 499 -4.27 -11.57 -28.91
CA SER A 499 -4.31 -10.85 -30.17
C SER A 499 -4.19 -9.38 -29.91
N VAL A 500 -3.38 -8.66 -30.71
CA VAL A 500 -3.03 -7.25 -30.53
C VAL A 500 -3.26 -6.48 -31.83
N ASP A 501 -3.97 -5.37 -31.73
CA ASP A 501 -4.10 -4.31 -32.73
C ASP A 501 -2.98 -3.29 -32.47
N ASN A 502 -1.98 -3.25 -33.31
CA ASN A 502 -0.77 -2.46 -33.08
C ASN A 502 -0.90 -1.01 -33.57
N ASP A 503 -1.70 -0.77 -34.60
CA ASP A 503 -1.84 0.55 -35.24
C ASP A 503 -3.18 1.24 -34.96
N ASP A 504 -4.02 0.63 -34.12
CA ASP A 504 -5.35 1.12 -33.67
C ASP A 504 -6.39 1.25 -34.80
N ASP A 505 -6.27 0.41 -35.84
CA ASP A 505 -7.20 0.41 -36.97
C ASP A 505 -8.43 -0.51 -36.75
N GLY A 506 -8.40 -1.34 -35.72
CA GLY A 506 -9.46 -2.29 -35.31
C GLY A 506 -9.25 -3.69 -35.87
N ILE A 507 -8.15 -3.96 -36.56
CA ILE A 507 -7.72 -5.29 -36.99
C ILE A 507 -6.63 -5.75 -35.99
N PHE A 508 -6.66 -7.03 -35.61
CA PHE A 508 -5.70 -7.57 -34.64
C PHE A 508 -4.64 -8.38 -35.42
N GLU A 509 -3.61 -7.69 -35.90
CA GLU A 509 -2.58 -8.25 -36.78
C GLU A 509 -1.62 -9.18 -36.05
N ILE A 510 -1.42 -8.97 -34.74
CA ILE A 510 -0.46 -9.76 -33.98
C ILE A 510 -1.20 -10.83 -33.17
N LEU A 511 -0.78 -12.07 -33.29
CA LEU A 511 -1.25 -13.19 -32.48
C LEU A 511 -0.09 -13.80 -31.72
N GLU A 512 -0.17 -13.73 -30.41
CA GLU A 512 0.79 -14.32 -29.47
C GLU A 512 0.21 -15.60 -28.88
N THR A 513 0.99 -16.68 -28.88
CA THR A 513 0.62 -17.94 -28.23
C THR A 513 1.60 -18.23 -27.11
N PHE A 514 1.08 -18.58 -25.94
CA PHE A 514 1.88 -18.83 -24.74
C PHE A 514 1.91 -20.31 -24.39
N GLY A 515 2.91 -20.70 -23.60
CA GLY A 515 3.04 -22.00 -22.98
C GLY A 515 3.41 -21.87 -21.51
N TYR A 516 3.25 -22.96 -20.77
CA TYR A 516 3.55 -23.01 -19.34
C TYR A 516 4.55 -24.12 -19.03
N ASP A 517 5.65 -23.79 -18.35
CA ASP A 517 6.67 -24.71 -17.88
C ASP A 517 7.08 -24.34 -16.45
N PRO A 518 6.40 -24.87 -15.41
CA PRO A 518 6.60 -24.47 -14.02
C PRO A 518 7.99 -24.80 -13.49
N GLU A 519 8.67 -25.80 -14.09
CA GLU A 519 10.00 -26.19 -13.66
C GLU A 519 11.10 -25.34 -14.29
N ASN A 520 10.75 -24.51 -15.28
CA ASN A 520 11.69 -23.72 -16.09
C ASN A 520 12.88 -24.56 -16.59
N SER A 521 12.59 -25.82 -16.90
CA SER A 521 13.59 -26.87 -17.16
C SER A 521 14.27 -26.69 -18.50
N MET A 522 13.75 -25.83 -19.38
CA MET A 522 14.17 -25.73 -20.77
C MET A 522 14.69 -24.36 -21.20
N ASN A 523 14.98 -23.46 -20.28
CA ASN A 523 15.52 -22.12 -20.56
C ASN A 523 14.82 -21.43 -21.76
N ARG A 524 13.50 -21.31 -21.66
CA ARG A 524 12.65 -20.70 -22.69
C ARG A 524 12.56 -19.20 -22.53
N ASN A 525 12.03 -18.51 -23.53
CA ASN A 525 11.76 -17.08 -23.47
C ASN A 525 10.59 -16.80 -22.50
N ILE A 526 10.93 -16.57 -21.24
CA ILE A 526 9.95 -16.32 -20.17
C ILE A 526 9.43 -14.90 -20.30
N VAL A 527 8.13 -14.76 -20.24
CA VAL A 527 7.45 -13.46 -20.30
C VAL A 527 7.69 -12.70 -19.00
N GLU A 528 8.11 -11.46 -19.09
CA GLU A 528 8.34 -10.61 -17.94
C GLU A 528 7.03 -10.20 -17.23
N GLN A 529 7.17 -9.73 -16.02
CA GLN A 529 6.13 -9.60 -15.00
C GLN A 529 4.91 -8.75 -15.40
N GLU A 530 5.10 -7.76 -16.26
CA GLU A 530 4.05 -6.79 -16.62
C GLU A 530 2.94 -7.38 -17.50
N GLN A 531 3.22 -8.45 -18.23
CA GLN A 531 2.27 -9.08 -19.14
C GLN A 531 1.40 -10.15 -18.49
N VAL A 532 1.77 -10.63 -17.30
CA VAL A 532 1.05 -11.70 -16.60
C VAL A 532 0.65 -11.27 -15.20
N MET A 533 -0.53 -10.73 -15.08
CA MET A 533 -1.10 -10.18 -13.86
C MET A 533 -1.58 -11.24 -12.85
N THR A 534 -0.91 -12.34 -12.79
CA THR A 534 -1.28 -13.47 -11.94
C THR A 534 -0.78 -13.34 -10.50
N ASN A 535 0.07 -12.34 -10.23
CA ASN A 535 0.75 -12.18 -8.95
C ASN A 535 -0.12 -11.73 -7.78
N LEU A 536 -1.17 -10.98 -8.04
CA LEU A 536 -2.00 -10.40 -6.99
C LEU A 536 -2.77 -11.48 -6.22
N PHE A 537 -3.01 -12.66 -6.81
CA PHE A 537 -4.01 -13.61 -6.34
C PHE A 537 -3.49 -15.02 -6.11
N GLY A 538 -2.17 -15.20 -5.95
CA GLY A 538 -1.59 -16.55 -5.79
C GLY A 538 -1.64 -17.40 -7.06
N LEU A 539 -2.04 -16.82 -8.20
CA LEU A 539 -1.86 -17.44 -9.51
C LEU A 539 -0.38 -17.38 -9.91
N PRO A 540 0.09 -18.22 -10.83
CA PRO A 540 1.52 -18.32 -11.14
C PRO A 540 2.10 -16.98 -11.53
N VAL A 541 3.19 -16.65 -10.89
CA VAL A 541 3.94 -15.42 -11.07
C VAL A 541 4.58 -15.41 -12.44
N ALA A 542 4.59 -14.27 -13.12
CA ALA A 542 5.49 -14.04 -14.24
C ALA A 542 6.92 -14.38 -13.81
N GLY A 543 7.65 -15.09 -14.63
CA GLY A 543 8.92 -15.72 -14.26
C GLY A 543 8.80 -17.11 -13.63
N SER A 544 7.61 -17.60 -13.32
CA SER A 544 7.36 -18.94 -12.78
C SER A 544 7.00 -19.98 -13.85
N GLY A 545 7.34 -19.73 -15.11
CA GLY A 545 7.23 -20.75 -16.16
C GLY A 545 6.31 -20.42 -17.34
N ILE A 546 5.71 -19.24 -17.40
CA ILE A 546 4.99 -18.79 -18.59
C ILE A 546 6.00 -18.29 -19.61
N TYR A 547 5.90 -18.77 -20.83
CA TYR A 547 6.78 -18.36 -21.92
C TYR A 547 5.98 -18.09 -23.19
N LEU A 548 6.49 -17.17 -24.00
CA LEU A 548 5.97 -16.90 -25.32
C LEU A 548 6.40 -18.08 -26.23
N LYS A 549 5.41 -18.79 -26.76
CA LYS A 549 5.64 -19.95 -27.63
C LYS A 549 5.77 -19.54 -29.09
N MET A 550 4.89 -18.64 -29.55
CA MET A 550 4.85 -18.22 -30.95
C MET A 550 4.24 -16.84 -31.07
N ILE A 551 4.79 -16.05 -31.98
CA ILE A 551 4.20 -14.81 -32.51
C ILE A 551 3.86 -15.03 -33.97
N GLN A 552 2.70 -14.55 -34.40
CA GLN A 552 2.26 -14.49 -35.77
C GLN A 552 1.82 -13.05 -36.08
N ILE A 553 2.21 -12.54 -37.22
CA ILE A 553 1.84 -11.19 -37.66
C ILE A 553 1.27 -11.27 -39.08
N ASP A 554 0.10 -10.71 -39.26
CA ASP A 554 -0.61 -10.55 -40.54
C ASP A 554 -0.59 -9.06 -40.88
N TYR A 555 0.38 -8.59 -41.66
CA TYR A 555 0.55 -7.17 -41.99
C TYR A 555 -0.45 -6.67 -43.03
N ASN A 556 -1.00 -7.58 -43.86
CA ASN A 556 -1.87 -7.22 -44.96
C ASN A 556 -3.37 -7.44 -44.67
N GLY A 557 -3.70 -8.03 -43.51
CA GLY A 557 -5.07 -8.26 -43.05
C GLY A 557 -5.82 -9.36 -43.82
N ASP A 558 -5.11 -10.28 -44.49
CA ASP A 558 -5.74 -11.35 -45.27
C ASP A 558 -6.01 -12.62 -44.48
N THR A 559 -5.75 -12.60 -43.16
CA THR A 559 -5.92 -13.68 -42.18
C THR A 559 -4.87 -14.81 -42.27
N VAL A 560 -3.85 -14.62 -43.09
CA VAL A 560 -2.70 -15.53 -43.17
C VAL A 560 -1.46 -14.78 -42.65
N PRO A 561 -0.70 -15.34 -41.72
CA PRO A 561 0.46 -14.62 -41.20
C PRO A 561 1.53 -14.38 -42.27
N ASP A 562 1.96 -13.15 -42.43
CA ASP A 562 3.13 -12.75 -43.23
C ASP A 562 4.44 -13.01 -42.48
N PHE A 563 4.36 -13.05 -41.13
CA PHE A 563 5.49 -13.36 -40.27
C PHE A 563 5.11 -14.31 -39.16
N THR A 564 5.98 -15.27 -38.86
CA THR A 564 5.87 -16.11 -37.65
C THR A 564 7.22 -16.23 -36.96
N GLU A 565 7.21 -16.19 -35.62
CA GLU A 565 8.38 -16.54 -34.82
C GLU A 565 7.98 -17.54 -33.74
N GLU A 566 8.57 -18.73 -33.77
CA GLU A 566 8.36 -19.79 -32.78
C GLU A 566 9.57 -19.87 -31.86
N TYR A 567 9.35 -19.83 -30.57
CA TYR A 567 10.37 -19.94 -29.54
C TYR A 567 10.49 -21.38 -29.06
N LEU A 568 11.67 -21.94 -29.24
CA LEU A 568 12.01 -23.31 -28.83
C LEU A 568 12.71 -23.27 -27.47
N ALA A 569 12.92 -24.48 -26.90
CA ALA A 569 13.76 -24.64 -25.71
C ALA A 569 15.20 -24.15 -25.95
N ASN A 570 15.93 -23.84 -24.87
CA ASN A 570 17.38 -23.58 -24.90
C ASN A 570 17.80 -22.50 -25.92
N GLU A 571 17.13 -21.38 -25.92
CA GLU A 571 17.34 -20.23 -26.80
C GLU A 571 17.11 -20.52 -28.31
N GLY A 572 16.55 -21.66 -28.64
CA GLY A 572 16.21 -21.95 -30.05
C GLY A 572 15.02 -21.11 -30.53
N LYS A 573 15.01 -20.76 -31.81
CA LYS A 573 13.85 -20.11 -32.44
C LYS A 573 13.75 -20.43 -33.92
N ILE A 574 12.53 -20.29 -34.46
CA ILE A 574 12.27 -20.32 -35.89
C ILE A 574 11.48 -19.10 -36.26
N SER A 575 12.02 -18.28 -37.17
CA SER A 575 11.33 -17.12 -37.74
C SER A 575 11.09 -17.35 -39.22
N SER A 576 9.90 -17.03 -39.72
CA SER A 576 9.54 -17.21 -41.14
C SER A 576 8.84 -15.95 -41.65
N TRP A 577 9.13 -15.55 -42.87
CA TRP A 577 8.62 -14.35 -43.54
C TRP A 577 8.00 -14.72 -44.88
N ASP A 578 6.79 -14.22 -45.13
CA ASP A 578 6.14 -14.12 -46.45
C ASP A 578 5.96 -12.64 -46.77
N TYR A 579 6.91 -12.05 -47.48
CA TYR A 579 6.91 -10.61 -47.73
C TYR A 579 6.24 -10.25 -49.09
N ASP A 580 5.88 -11.24 -49.91
CA ASP A 580 5.15 -11.03 -51.18
C ASP A 580 3.65 -11.43 -51.08
N GLY A 581 3.23 -11.94 -49.95
CA GLY A 581 1.83 -12.27 -49.64
C GLY A 581 1.27 -13.45 -50.45
N ASP A 582 2.13 -14.29 -50.99
CA ASP A 582 1.71 -15.46 -51.81
C ASP A 582 1.30 -16.67 -50.95
N ARG A 583 1.40 -16.52 -49.63
CA ARG A 583 1.12 -17.58 -48.61
C ARG A 583 2.13 -18.71 -48.56
N VAL A 584 3.31 -18.47 -49.11
CA VAL A 584 4.45 -19.35 -49.05
C VAL A 584 5.66 -18.60 -48.52
N TRP A 585 6.30 -19.15 -47.51
CA TRP A 585 7.46 -18.50 -46.90
C TRP A 585 8.54 -18.18 -47.94
N ASN A 586 8.99 -16.94 -47.98
CA ASN A 586 10.13 -16.49 -48.81
C ASN A 586 11.44 -16.72 -48.07
N VAL A 587 11.43 -16.55 -46.75
CA VAL A 587 12.60 -16.69 -45.88
C VAL A 587 12.23 -17.44 -44.63
N ARG A 588 13.10 -18.32 -44.16
CA ARG A 588 13.01 -18.96 -42.85
C ARG A 588 14.38 -18.91 -42.18
N TYR A 589 14.39 -18.50 -40.94
CA TYR A 589 15.56 -18.54 -40.07
C TYR A 589 15.32 -19.50 -38.93
N LYS A 590 16.30 -20.36 -38.65
CA LYS A 590 16.25 -21.31 -37.54
C LYS A 590 17.51 -21.20 -36.72
N LYS A 591 17.37 -20.80 -35.47
CA LYS A 591 18.38 -20.89 -34.43
C LYS A 591 18.18 -22.23 -33.69
N TYR A 592 19.19 -23.07 -33.70
CA TYR A 592 19.10 -24.40 -33.03
C TYR A 592 19.24 -24.22 -31.51
N PRO A 593 18.47 -25.02 -30.74
CA PRO A 593 18.67 -25.11 -29.30
C PRO A 593 20.09 -25.58 -28.95
N ARG A 594 20.66 -25.04 -27.90
CA ARG A 594 21.94 -25.47 -27.34
C ARG A 594 21.81 -25.77 -25.85
N GLU A 595 22.36 -26.92 -25.42
CA GLU A 595 22.30 -27.35 -24.03
C GLU A 595 23.33 -26.58 -23.15
N ASN A 596 24.46 -26.19 -23.74
CA ASN A 596 25.53 -25.48 -23.08
C ASN A 596 25.86 -24.16 -23.82
N PRO A 597 25.94 -23.02 -23.15
CA PRO A 597 26.36 -21.73 -23.73
C PRO A 597 27.74 -21.78 -24.40
N GLU A 598 28.62 -22.72 -24.05
CA GLU A 598 29.95 -22.89 -24.66
C GLU A 598 29.88 -23.64 -26.01
N GLU A 599 28.78 -24.28 -26.33
CA GLU A 599 28.57 -24.89 -27.64
C GLU A 599 28.42 -23.82 -28.71
N PRO A 600 28.89 -24.07 -29.96
CA PRO A 600 28.72 -23.14 -31.04
C PRO A 600 27.23 -22.91 -31.33
N LEU A 601 26.85 -21.63 -31.47
CA LEU A 601 25.52 -21.28 -31.93
C LEU A 601 25.37 -21.69 -33.38
N ILE A 602 24.44 -22.62 -33.66
CA ILE A 602 24.15 -23.10 -35.00
C ILE A 602 22.86 -22.45 -35.48
N GLU A 603 22.92 -21.88 -36.68
CA GLU A 603 21.80 -21.16 -37.28
C GLU A 603 21.68 -21.56 -38.76
N ASP A 604 20.45 -21.83 -39.23
CA ASP A 604 20.13 -22.01 -40.63
C ASP A 604 19.31 -20.81 -41.13
N SER A 605 19.76 -20.25 -42.21
CA SER A 605 19.02 -19.21 -42.95
C SER A 605 18.59 -19.82 -44.29
N GLN A 606 17.30 -19.95 -44.50
CA GLN A 606 16.71 -20.56 -45.71
C GLN A 606 16.03 -19.51 -46.54
N PHE A 607 16.31 -19.50 -47.85
CA PHE A 607 15.64 -18.68 -48.85
C PHE A 607 14.89 -19.59 -49.82
N PHE A 608 13.66 -19.24 -50.15
CA PHE A 608 12.81 -19.94 -51.08
C PHE A 608 12.79 -19.13 -52.38
N MET A 609 13.38 -19.64 -53.44
CA MET A 609 13.65 -18.88 -54.66
C MET A 609 12.97 -19.50 -55.88
N GLY A 610 12.41 -18.65 -56.75
CA GLY A 610 11.80 -19.04 -58.02
C GLY A 610 10.43 -19.70 -57.89
N LEU A 611 9.81 -20.01 -59.05
CA LEU A 611 8.48 -20.69 -59.13
C LEU A 611 8.46 -22.06 -58.48
N GLU A 612 9.54 -22.81 -58.58
CA GLU A 612 9.68 -24.12 -57.95
C GLU A 612 10.13 -24.01 -56.48
N LYS A 613 10.34 -22.77 -55.98
CA LYS A 613 10.79 -22.48 -54.59
C LYS A 613 12.01 -23.31 -54.19
N SER A 614 13.05 -23.35 -55.02
CA SER A 614 14.35 -23.95 -54.67
C SER A 614 14.83 -23.39 -53.34
N ILE A 615 15.22 -24.26 -52.43
CA ILE A 615 15.60 -23.87 -51.06
C ILE A 615 17.11 -23.67 -50.99
N VAL A 616 17.53 -22.45 -50.72
CA VAL A 616 18.92 -22.15 -50.36
C VAL A 616 19.04 -22.11 -48.85
N THR A 617 19.79 -23.04 -48.30
CA THR A 617 20.04 -23.08 -46.86
C THR A 617 21.48 -22.68 -46.54
N VAL A 618 21.65 -21.63 -45.75
CA VAL A 618 22.96 -21.20 -45.25
C VAL A 618 23.04 -21.56 -43.75
N THR A 619 23.97 -22.48 -43.43
CA THR A 619 24.27 -22.82 -42.06
C THR A 619 25.42 -21.95 -41.53
N SER A 620 25.20 -21.31 -40.38
CA SER A 620 26.20 -20.48 -39.71
C SER A 620 26.58 -21.07 -38.37
N TRP A 621 27.85 -20.90 -37.97
CA TRP A 621 28.36 -21.17 -36.62
C TRP A 621 28.84 -19.88 -35.97
N ASN A 622 28.32 -19.60 -34.82
CA ASN A 622 28.59 -18.34 -34.11
C ASN A 622 28.46 -17.12 -35.04
N LYS A 623 27.36 -17.07 -35.82
CA LYS A 623 27.04 -16.02 -36.81
C LYS A 623 27.96 -15.94 -38.02
N ILE A 624 28.83 -16.91 -38.21
CA ILE A 624 29.71 -16.98 -39.37
C ILE A 624 29.18 -18.11 -40.28
N PRO A 625 28.77 -17.81 -41.53
CA PRO A 625 28.36 -18.82 -42.51
C PRO A 625 29.45 -19.82 -42.76
N VAL A 626 29.15 -21.12 -42.61
CA VAL A 626 30.12 -22.22 -42.78
C VAL A 626 29.72 -23.16 -43.90
N LYS A 627 28.43 -23.22 -44.25
CA LYS A 627 27.91 -24.16 -45.23
C LYS A 627 26.73 -23.53 -45.96
N VAL A 628 26.67 -23.74 -47.27
CA VAL A 628 25.49 -23.42 -48.10
C VAL A 628 25.07 -24.65 -48.88
N GLN A 629 23.79 -24.85 -48.95
CA GLN A 629 23.17 -25.95 -49.71
C GLN A 629 22.01 -25.38 -50.53
N ILE A 630 21.98 -25.71 -51.81
CA ILE A 630 20.83 -25.43 -52.69
C ILE A 630 20.29 -26.79 -53.11
N ASP A 631 19.08 -27.12 -52.72
CA ASP A 631 18.49 -28.43 -52.81
C ASP A 631 19.49 -29.52 -52.29
N ASP A 632 20.04 -30.36 -53.12
CA ASP A 632 21.04 -31.35 -52.75
C ASP A 632 22.49 -30.92 -53.01
N ASN A 633 22.74 -29.70 -53.52
CA ASN A 633 24.06 -29.22 -53.89
C ASN A 633 24.66 -28.29 -52.82
N PHE A 634 25.95 -28.48 -52.54
CA PHE A 634 26.70 -27.62 -51.62
C PHE A 634 27.42 -26.52 -52.38
N LEU A 635 27.26 -25.29 -51.95
CA LEU A 635 27.92 -24.08 -52.50
C LEU A 635 28.89 -23.49 -51.48
N PRO A 636 30.02 -22.92 -51.92
CA PRO A 636 30.90 -22.16 -51.07
C PRO A 636 30.24 -20.85 -50.62
N VAL A 637 30.64 -20.34 -49.44
CA VAL A 637 30.28 -19.01 -48.94
C VAL A 637 31.56 -18.18 -48.85
N THR A 638 31.50 -16.98 -49.34
CA THR A 638 32.62 -16.05 -49.24
C THR A 638 32.15 -14.77 -48.54
N GLN A 639 32.86 -14.37 -47.49
CA GLN A 639 32.60 -13.08 -46.81
C GLN A 639 33.10 -11.92 -47.65
N GLY A 640 32.27 -10.92 -47.85
CA GLY A 640 32.63 -9.68 -48.48
C GLY A 640 33.50 -8.78 -47.58
N GLU A 641 33.91 -7.63 -48.07
CA GLU A 641 34.68 -6.64 -47.29
C GLU A 641 33.87 -6.10 -46.12
N ASN A 642 32.56 -5.92 -46.30
CA ASN A 642 31.62 -5.65 -45.19
C ASN A 642 31.43 -6.92 -44.39
N LYS A 643 31.72 -6.90 -43.08
CA LYS A 643 31.69 -8.07 -42.21
C LYS A 643 30.32 -8.74 -42.07
N CYS A 644 29.25 -8.03 -42.40
CA CYS A 644 27.87 -8.53 -42.38
C CYS A 644 27.37 -8.97 -43.73
N PHE A 645 28.16 -8.89 -44.78
CA PHE A 645 27.80 -9.26 -46.13
C PHE A 645 28.47 -10.57 -46.55
N TYR A 646 27.70 -11.49 -47.10
CA TYR A 646 28.17 -12.82 -47.53
C TYR A 646 27.68 -13.14 -48.94
N TRP A 647 28.61 -13.63 -49.80
CA TRP A 647 28.30 -14.17 -51.10
C TRP A 647 28.02 -15.67 -51.02
N ILE A 648 26.89 -16.09 -51.59
CA ILE A 648 26.54 -17.47 -51.77
C ILE A 648 27.00 -17.90 -53.15
N GLY A 649 27.84 -18.92 -53.24
CA GLY A 649 28.45 -19.39 -54.45
C GLY A 649 29.92 -18.94 -54.61
N GLN A 650 30.52 -19.20 -55.78
CA GLN A 650 31.86 -18.70 -56.03
C GLN A 650 31.83 -17.17 -56.04
N ALA A 651 32.72 -16.56 -55.29
CA ALA A 651 32.99 -15.13 -55.37
C ALA A 651 33.60 -14.82 -56.75
N GLY A 652 32.82 -14.87 -57.78
CA GLY A 652 33.27 -14.81 -59.14
C GLY A 652 32.82 -13.61 -59.89
N VAL A 653 32.12 -12.69 -59.23
CA VAL A 653 31.91 -11.37 -59.76
C VAL A 653 33.18 -10.59 -59.44
N LYS A 654 34.13 -10.75 -60.28
CA LYS A 654 35.30 -9.87 -60.28
C LYS A 654 34.84 -8.56 -60.80
N ASP A 655 35.40 -7.53 -60.24
CA ASP A 655 35.41 -6.18 -60.75
C ASP A 655 34.43 -5.24 -59.99
N ASP A 656 34.35 -4.04 -60.50
CA ASP A 656 33.66 -2.88 -59.94
C ASP A 656 32.23 -3.14 -59.43
N GLU A 657 31.56 -4.18 -59.93
CA GLU A 657 30.18 -4.55 -59.59
C GLU A 657 30.07 -5.21 -58.19
N THR A 658 31.03 -6.09 -57.87
CA THR A 658 31.07 -6.71 -56.51
C THR A 658 31.37 -5.67 -55.46
N TYR A 659 32.30 -4.75 -55.79
CA TYR A 659 32.64 -3.65 -54.91
C TYR A 659 31.46 -2.70 -54.70
N ILE A 660 30.68 -2.38 -55.71
CA ILE A 660 29.48 -1.54 -55.59
C ILE A 660 28.43 -2.20 -54.69
N LEU A 661 28.18 -3.50 -54.86
CA LEU A 661 27.21 -4.22 -54.07
C LEU A 661 27.63 -4.41 -52.61
N GLU A 662 28.90 -4.69 -52.34
CA GLU A 662 29.44 -4.82 -50.97
C GLU A 662 29.48 -3.47 -50.24
N ASN A 663 29.58 -2.37 -50.94
CA ASN A 663 29.62 -1.01 -50.38
C ASN A 663 28.26 -0.29 -50.49
N PHE A 664 27.24 -0.94 -51.05
CA PHE A 664 25.90 -0.39 -51.15
C PHE A 664 25.24 -0.44 -49.76
N ASP A 665 24.71 0.68 -49.30
CA ASP A 665 23.94 0.72 -48.05
C ASP A 665 22.56 0.15 -48.34
N LEU A 666 22.46 -1.16 -48.22
CA LEU A 666 21.24 -1.91 -48.46
C LEU A 666 20.32 -1.77 -47.21
N ASN A 667 19.44 -0.81 -47.29
CA ASN A 667 18.40 -0.65 -46.25
C ASN A 667 17.25 -1.65 -46.52
N ILE A 668 17.52 -2.94 -46.25
CA ILE A 668 16.56 -4.03 -46.40
C ILE A 668 16.05 -4.38 -45.01
N GLU A 669 14.75 -4.50 -44.86
CA GLU A 669 14.16 -4.96 -43.62
C GLU A 669 14.51 -6.43 -43.36
N GLN A 670 14.49 -6.81 -42.09
CA GLN A 670 14.80 -8.16 -41.68
C GLN A 670 13.79 -9.15 -42.29
N GLY A 671 14.28 -10.24 -42.88
CA GLY A 671 13.46 -11.22 -43.60
C GLY A 671 13.05 -10.84 -45.02
N CYS A 672 13.29 -9.59 -45.42
CA CYS A 672 12.97 -9.11 -46.77
C CYS A 672 14.13 -9.31 -47.73
N SER A 673 13.84 -9.30 -49.03
CA SER A 673 14.83 -9.41 -50.09
C SER A 673 14.64 -8.35 -51.16
N VAL A 674 15.73 -8.08 -51.87
CA VAL A 674 15.78 -7.14 -53.02
C VAL A 674 16.49 -7.83 -54.19
N LEU A 675 15.93 -7.68 -55.38
CA LEU A 675 16.59 -8.08 -56.62
C LEU A 675 17.36 -6.91 -57.18
N LEU A 676 18.67 -7.07 -57.35
CA LEU A 676 19.54 -6.11 -58.04
C LEU A 676 19.85 -6.62 -59.42
N GLU A 677 19.57 -5.84 -60.44
CA GLU A 677 19.87 -6.19 -61.87
C GLU A 677 20.83 -5.20 -62.47
N ASN A 678 21.80 -5.73 -63.22
CA ASN A 678 22.62 -4.96 -64.09
C ASN A 678 22.69 -5.61 -65.48
N SER A 679 23.47 -5.04 -66.42
CA SER A 679 23.61 -5.58 -67.77
C SER A 679 24.20 -6.98 -67.85
N ARG A 680 24.72 -7.55 -66.76
CA ARG A 680 25.47 -8.81 -66.77
C ARG A 680 24.93 -9.80 -65.75
N HIS A 681 24.43 -9.35 -64.61
CA HIS A 681 24.05 -10.20 -63.47
C HIS A 681 22.73 -9.78 -62.86
N ARG A 682 22.00 -10.77 -62.38
CA ARG A 682 20.84 -10.64 -61.48
C ARG A 682 21.27 -11.19 -60.13
N ILE A 683 21.13 -10.37 -59.09
CA ILE A 683 21.61 -10.73 -57.76
C ILE A 683 20.45 -10.59 -56.80
N GLN A 684 20.07 -11.67 -56.20
CA GLN A 684 19.14 -11.66 -55.05
C GLN A 684 19.92 -11.33 -53.82
N VAL A 685 19.47 -10.31 -53.09
CA VAL A 685 20.04 -9.92 -51.80
C VAL A 685 18.98 -10.04 -50.73
N VAL A 686 19.31 -10.70 -49.64
CA VAL A 686 18.39 -10.96 -48.54
C VAL A 686 19.03 -10.56 -47.22
N ARG A 687 18.28 -9.92 -46.33
CA ARG A 687 18.71 -9.66 -44.97
C ARG A 687 18.09 -10.68 -44.04
N ILE A 688 18.93 -11.35 -43.26
CA ILE A 688 18.51 -12.27 -42.17
C ILE A 688 19.28 -11.86 -40.94
N GLU A 689 18.54 -11.49 -39.89
CA GLU A 689 19.12 -10.95 -38.67
C GLU A 689 20.08 -9.80 -38.99
N HIS A 690 21.32 -9.89 -38.57
CA HIS A 690 22.35 -8.90 -38.80
C HIS A 690 23.20 -9.14 -40.07
N ASN A 691 22.93 -10.23 -40.81
CA ASN A 691 23.70 -10.62 -42.00
C ASN A 691 22.91 -10.35 -43.30
N ILE A 692 23.64 -9.99 -44.35
CA ILE A 692 23.12 -9.78 -45.67
C ILE A 692 23.75 -10.84 -46.57
N PHE A 693 22.93 -11.53 -47.33
CA PHE A 693 23.37 -12.60 -48.23
C PHE A 693 23.08 -12.19 -49.67
N GLY A 694 24.10 -12.22 -50.54
CA GLY A 694 23.97 -12.02 -51.99
C GLY A 694 24.10 -13.37 -52.72
N TYR A 695 23.19 -13.62 -53.65
CA TYR A 695 23.20 -14.81 -54.51
C TYR A 695 23.04 -14.38 -55.96
N ILE A 696 23.97 -14.82 -56.83
CA ILE A 696 23.91 -14.51 -58.27
C ILE A 696 22.98 -15.54 -58.94
N LEU A 697 21.88 -15.03 -59.51
CA LEU A 697 20.95 -15.85 -60.25
C LEU A 697 21.52 -16.20 -61.65
N PRO A 698 21.22 -17.43 -62.18
CA PRO A 698 21.64 -17.83 -63.53
C PRO A 698 21.12 -16.85 -64.59
N THR A 699 21.89 -16.68 -65.68
CA THR A 699 21.48 -15.81 -66.78
C THR A 699 20.40 -16.44 -67.64
N SER A 700 19.57 -15.66 -68.27
CA SER A 700 18.31 -15.95 -68.95
C SER A 700 18.31 -17.06 -70.03
N ASN A 701 19.43 -17.60 -70.41
CA ASN A 701 19.47 -18.72 -71.36
C ASN A 701 19.25 -20.12 -70.74
N GLU A 702 19.18 -20.17 -69.41
CA GLU A 702 18.87 -21.38 -68.63
C GLU A 702 17.58 -21.27 -67.83
N LEU A 703 16.85 -20.18 -68.00
CA LEU A 703 15.76 -19.74 -67.15
C LEU A 703 14.41 -19.70 -67.85
N ASP A 704 13.86 -20.83 -68.14
CA ASP A 704 12.40 -20.89 -68.30
C ASP A 704 11.63 -20.97 -66.96
N VAL A 705 12.31 -20.79 -65.80
CA VAL A 705 11.72 -21.25 -64.52
C VAL A 705 11.93 -20.33 -63.30
N LEU A 706 12.62 -19.19 -63.40
CA LEU A 706 12.77 -18.33 -62.23
C LEU A 706 11.94 -17.06 -62.36
N GLU A 707 10.74 -17.01 -61.81
CA GLU A 707 10.08 -15.76 -61.48
C GLU A 707 10.80 -15.10 -60.31
N VAL A 708 11.09 -13.84 -60.54
CA VAL A 708 11.83 -13.02 -59.60
C VAL A 708 10.85 -12.48 -58.56
N LEU A 709 11.15 -12.74 -57.30
CA LEU A 709 10.48 -12.07 -56.20
C LEU A 709 10.88 -10.60 -56.22
N GLU A 710 10.00 -9.75 -56.70
CA GLU A 710 10.14 -8.31 -56.54
C GLU A 710 9.76 -7.95 -55.10
N GLY A 711 10.76 -7.73 -54.27
CA GLY A 711 10.52 -7.01 -53.03
C GLY A 711 10.19 -5.56 -53.36
N ASN A 712 9.00 -5.11 -53.09
CA ASN A 712 8.64 -3.73 -53.21
C ASN A 712 9.49 -2.90 -52.27
N VAL A 713 10.44 -2.14 -52.80
CA VAL A 713 11.01 -0.98 -52.11
C VAL A 713 10.07 0.16 -52.44
N GLU A 714 9.06 0.38 -51.64
CA GLU A 714 8.39 1.69 -51.62
C GLU A 714 9.25 2.64 -50.80
N GLU A 715 9.43 3.87 -51.37
CA GLU A 715 10.19 4.99 -50.82
C GLU A 715 9.76 5.47 -49.44
#